data_a90148e1aea79ddf55a1d3e33db5819e
#
_entry.id   a90148e1aea79ddf55a1d3e33db5819e
#
_cell.length_a   1.000
_cell.length_b   1.000
_cell.length_c   1.000
_cell.angle_alpha   90.00
_cell.angle_beta   90.00
_cell.angle_gamma   90.00
#
_symmetry.space_group_name_H-M   'P 1'
#
loop_
_entity.id
_entity.type
_entity.pdbx_description
1 polymer ?
#
loop_
_entity_poly.entity_id
_entity_poly.type
_entity_poly.pdbx_seq_one_letter_code
_entity_poly.pdbx_strand_id
1 'polypeptide(L)'
;MNPDSSRAHARGRRVRWLGAAPLIAALLLTGCGGSNSNKPPVVAPPPEVDRVNAGPDGPVATIRRTTNGIAHVRAENLESAAFGTGYAQAQDLVCYLADAFVKARSERAKYFGPGPGDIHIINDFSYLAQRIRSGAEADFAAMTDESRAMVVGFTAGYNKYVRETDPADLPPECRNGPWVKEIEPEDLVAHYRIIAQYASGDLFATGAVFIAVPPGVSPAPVPVAGVADPAVLDLFEQTPMLARQHAGAREDYVDTGLASNAWGIGSEMSENGRGALLANPHFPYTGVRRFWESQVTVPEFINYRGAGLHGTPIPLIGFNENLGWSHTVSTSRRFTLYELTLKDGDPLTYIKGGEEKPISVETFEIEVNVGGPEPITVSRDFYFSEYGPMLAADAVTGGGLPAWGGIGTKGVPAAYTYRDANADTNGLLDTWLRMGQARDLEEFQTVFKECRGTLWVNTTYADDQGNAFYIDSSSVPNLSPIALGVIDAKLAASPAFAQLFNAGLTLLDGDSIRDDWVEGRCGLGLVPYEGKPKLVRSDFTQNSNDSFWSTNVNVPLEGFSKLYGPERSPLNPRTRIGTYMLLNPTDPGFAASPPAGQDGKFGAQDLINVIHNNRTWYAEEFLGELRARCTAIGAGEVNLSAGGSRSVASACAVLADWDGVYEQESVGAHVFRVFIVDYRSKFGSHLTAPFDPADPIATPGVPAPANPADLANDPMLVSLADGLERLDLGGIAYDAPLGTVQYFQPSGGVPPGGTAVNLGPSFPWHGGDGSLDGAFNAIRGSSSSVAEDTRLPRVNSPTIPQTAGLSATPGEGWNIAYGTSWHFGLEFTDDGPRGFGLVSYSQSVDPASPFFNDQNLRYSNKDFRQLWFTEADIAANQIDEITISE
;
A
#
# COMPACT_ATOMS: atom_id res chain seq x y z
N MET A 1 11.29 61.72 4.59
CA MET A 1 12.30 62.65 4.10
C MET A 1 13.08 61.94 3.01
N ASN A 2 12.74 62.26 1.76
CA ASN A 2 13.56 62.13 0.58
C ASN A 2 14.53 63.33 0.57
N PRO A 3 15.56 63.40 -0.20
CA PRO A 3 15.72 63.15 -1.64
C PRO A 3 17.12 62.48 -1.98
N ASP A 4 17.35 62.06 -3.13
CA ASP A 4 17.30 62.38 -4.51
C ASP A 4 18.58 61.94 -5.25
N SER A 5 18.44 61.41 -6.37
CA SER A 5 18.99 61.57 -7.74
C SER A 5 20.38 61.01 -7.99
N SER A 6 20.71 60.38 -9.10
CA SER A 6 20.56 60.89 -10.50
C SER A 6 20.85 59.78 -11.54
N ARG A 7 20.17 59.99 -12.67
CA ARG A 7 20.28 59.39 -13.99
C ARG A 7 21.66 59.41 -14.64
N ALA A 8 21.97 58.41 -15.46
CA ALA A 8 22.52 58.67 -16.80
C ALA A 8 22.25 57.52 -17.81
N HIS A 9 21.69 57.90 -18.94
CA HIS A 9 21.49 57.12 -20.16
C HIS A 9 22.83 56.90 -20.91
N ALA A 10 22.97 55.77 -21.61
CA ALA A 10 23.57 55.75 -22.94
C ALA A 10 23.10 54.58 -23.79
N ARG A 11 22.68 54.93 -25.00
CA ARG A 11 22.17 54.11 -26.09
C ARG A 11 23.24 53.31 -26.82
N GLY A 12 22.91 52.08 -27.26
CA GLY A 12 22.90 51.68 -28.67
C GLY A 12 24.18 51.24 -29.35
N ARG A 13 24.13 50.02 -29.89
CA ARG A 13 24.24 49.74 -31.34
C ARG A 13 24.23 48.23 -31.60
N ARG A 14 23.31 47.87 -32.51
CA ARG A 14 23.33 46.60 -33.22
C ARG A 14 24.48 46.60 -34.22
N VAL A 15 25.24 45.49 -34.36
CA VAL A 15 25.99 45.16 -35.54
C VAL A 15 25.73 43.70 -35.89
N ARG A 16 25.10 43.51 -37.04
CA ARG A 16 25.06 42.24 -37.77
C ARG A 16 26.42 42.05 -38.45
N TRP A 17 26.94 40.82 -38.42
CA TRP A 17 27.90 40.36 -39.44
C TRP A 17 27.48 39.01 -39.98
N LEU A 18 27.34 38.96 -41.29
CA LEU A 18 27.18 37.82 -42.16
C LEU A 18 28.57 37.21 -42.51
N GLY A 19 28.59 35.87 -42.54
CA GLY A 19 29.23 35.05 -43.55
C GLY A 19 30.74 35.10 -43.73
N ALA A 20 31.36 33.92 -43.69
CA ALA A 20 32.15 33.38 -44.80
C ALA A 20 32.78 32.04 -44.41
N ALA A 21 32.53 31.00 -45.15
CA ALA A 21 33.31 29.77 -45.19
C ALA A 21 34.57 29.97 -46.02
N PRO A 22 35.67 29.30 -45.72
CA PRO A 22 36.71 29.08 -46.72
C PRO A 22 36.77 27.63 -47.17
N LEU A 23 36.64 27.43 -48.48
CA LEU A 23 37.16 26.27 -49.21
C LEU A 23 38.69 26.25 -49.07
N ILE A 24 39.25 25.10 -48.75
CA ILE A 24 40.68 24.85 -48.97
C ILE A 24 40.81 23.70 -50.00
N ALA A 25 41.48 24.04 -51.06
CA ALA A 25 41.81 23.20 -52.20
C ALA A 25 42.93 22.22 -51.88
N ALA A 26 42.83 21.04 -52.40
CA ALA A 26 43.81 19.98 -52.34
C ALA A 26 44.99 20.31 -53.27
N LEU A 27 46.20 20.21 -52.77
CA LEU A 27 47.40 20.13 -53.57
C LEU A 27 48.04 18.75 -53.42
N LEU A 28 48.07 18.03 -54.50
CA LEU A 28 48.85 16.79 -54.67
C LEU A 28 50.32 17.09 -54.78
N LEU A 29 51.13 16.53 -53.90
CA LEU A 29 52.58 16.36 -54.10
C LEU A 29 52.98 14.93 -53.87
N THR A 30 53.37 14.28 -54.90
CA THR A 30 54.02 12.98 -54.89
C THR A 30 55.44 13.08 -54.38
N GLY A 31 55.73 12.26 -53.36
CA GLY A 31 57.09 12.10 -52.85
C GLY A 31 57.25 10.69 -52.31
N CYS A 32 58.04 9.87 -53.04
CA CYS A 32 58.50 8.54 -52.60
C CYS A 32 59.50 8.66 -51.44
N GLY A 33 59.30 7.94 -50.38
CA GLY A 33 60.29 7.78 -49.29
C GLY A 33 59.78 6.76 -48.24
N GLY A 34 60.31 5.54 -48.30
CA GLY A 34 59.94 4.51 -47.33
C GLY A 34 60.51 4.78 -45.94
N SER A 35 59.64 4.57 -44.90
CA SER A 35 60.12 4.25 -43.56
C SER A 35 59.07 3.37 -42.86
N ASN A 36 59.47 2.22 -42.39
CA ASN A 36 58.71 1.35 -41.49
C ASN A 36 58.32 2.14 -40.23
N SER A 37 57.03 2.43 -40.05
CA SER A 37 56.49 2.78 -38.76
C SER A 37 55.41 1.74 -38.42
N ASN A 38 55.76 0.81 -37.54
CA ASN A 38 54.76 -0.01 -36.80
C ASN A 38 53.93 0.93 -35.95
N LYS A 39 52.82 1.45 -36.47
CA LYS A 39 51.71 1.91 -35.63
C LYS A 39 50.99 0.64 -35.13
N PRO A 40 50.77 0.50 -33.80
CA PRO A 40 49.89 -0.53 -33.33
C PRO A 40 48.50 -0.39 -33.98
N PRO A 41 47.80 -1.46 -34.30
CA PRO A 41 46.47 -1.40 -34.83
C PRO A 41 45.62 -0.56 -33.85
N VAL A 42 44.89 0.43 -34.38
CA VAL A 42 43.84 1.12 -33.65
C VAL A 42 42.81 0.06 -33.31
N VAL A 43 42.84 -0.43 -32.07
CA VAL A 43 41.75 -1.28 -31.57
C VAL A 43 40.54 -0.38 -31.54
N ALA A 44 39.53 -0.75 -32.35
CA ALA A 44 38.23 -0.09 -32.25
C ALA A 44 37.77 -0.16 -30.80
N PRO A 45 37.21 0.91 -30.23
CA PRO A 45 36.59 0.83 -28.90
C PRO A 45 35.62 -0.36 -28.93
N PRO A 46 35.52 -1.13 -27.86
CA PRO A 46 34.53 -2.18 -27.75
C PRO A 46 33.15 -1.59 -28.06
N PRO A 47 32.27 -2.34 -28.74
CA PRO A 47 30.92 -1.85 -29.01
C PRO A 47 30.28 -1.43 -27.69
N GLU A 48 29.59 -0.27 -27.69
CA GLU A 48 28.83 0.22 -26.56
C GLU A 48 27.77 -0.83 -26.23
N VAL A 49 27.79 -1.35 -25.00
CA VAL A 49 26.85 -2.38 -24.54
C VAL A 49 25.50 -1.71 -24.34
N ASP A 50 24.45 -2.17 -25.04
CA ASP A 50 23.08 -1.75 -24.74
C ASP A 50 22.71 -2.26 -23.35
N ARG A 51 22.51 -1.33 -22.41
CA ARG A 51 22.11 -1.63 -21.04
C ARG A 51 20.59 -1.72 -20.84
N VAL A 52 19.82 -1.52 -21.89
CA VAL A 52 18.36 -1.53 -21.88
C VAL A 52 17.82 -2.80 -22.51
N ASN A 53 18.12 -3.04 -23.78
CA ASN A 53 17.52 -4.11 -24.56
C ASN A 53 18.43 -5.33 -24.69
N ALA A 54 17.82 -6.52 -24.77
CA ALA A 54 18.52 -7.73 -25.13
C ALA A 54 19.02 -7.68 -26.58
N GLY A 55 20.12 -8.34 -26.85
CA GLY A 55 20.63 -8.48 -28.21
C GLY A 55 19.82 -9.46 -29.08
N PRO A 56 20.23 -9.65 -30.34
CA PRO A 56 19.49 -10.50 -31.28
C PRO A 56 19.42 -12.00 -30.85
N ASP A 57 20.25 -12.41 -29.91
CA ASP A 57 20.26 -13.78 -29.37
C ASP A 57 19.23 -13.97 -28.22
N GLY A 58 18.44 -12.92 -27.90
CA GLY A 58 17.44 -12.92 -26.84
C GLY A 58 18.00 -12.61 -25.45
N PRO A 59 17.12 -12.53 -24.43
CA PRO A 59 17.50 -12.22 -23.06
C PRO A 59 18.23 -13.40 -22.40
N VAL A 60 19.26 -13.08 -21.61
CA VAL A 60 20.02 -14.04 -20.80
C VAL A 60 20.21 -13.50 -19.39
N ALA A 61 19.88 -14.27 -18.36
CA ALA A 61 20.04 -13.89 -16.97
C ALA A 61 20.62 -15.03 -16.13
N THR A 62 21.44 -14.67 -15.14
CA THR A 62 21.88 -15.57 -14.08
C THR A 62 21.09 -15.27 -12.83
N ILE A 63 20.43 -16.26 -12.26
CA ILE A 63 19.67 -16.20 -11.02
C ILE A 63 20.44 -17.02 -9.99
N ARG A 64 20.91 -16.35 -8.93
CA ARG A 64 21.51 -17.00 -7.75
C ARG A 64 20.53 -16.90 -6.61
N ARG A 65 20.33 -17.99 -5.89
CA ARG A 65 19.55 -17.95 -4.66
C ARG A 65 20.46 -18.06 -3.45
N THR A 66 20.26 -17.19 -2.49
CA THR A 66 20.91 -17.23 -1.18
C THR A 66 19.99 -17.81 -0.13
N THR A 67 20.46 -17.94 1.10
CA THR A 67 19.68 -18.41 2.25
C THR A 67 18.27 -17.83 2.26
N ASN A 68 17.26 -18.65 2.56
CA ASN A 68 15.83 -18.31 2.50
C ASN A 68 15.29 -18.03 1.08
N GLY A 69 15.98 -18.48 0.05
CA GLY A 69 15.49 -18.44 -1.33
C GLY A 69 15.54 -17.06 -1.99
N ILE A 70 16.27 -16.10 -1.43
CA ILE A 70 16.33 -14.75 -1.99
C ILE A 70 17.02 -14.76 -3.34
N ALA A 71 16.34 -14.25 -4.36
CA ALA A 71 16.84 -14.20 -5.73
C ALA A 71 17.75 -12.99 -5.96
N HIS A 72 18.99 -13.26 -6.42
CA HIS A 72 19.92 -12.25 -6.92
C HIS A 72 20.05 -12.44 -8.43
N VAL A 73 19.39 -11.55 -9.18
CA VAL A 73 19.33 -11.60 -10.63
C VAL A 73 20.40 -10.70 -11.22
N ARG A 74 21.29 -11.27 -12.03
CA ARG A 74 22.34 -10.55 -12.72
C ARG A 74 22.23 -10.74 -14.23
N ALA A 75 22.27 -9.64 -14.99
CA ALA A 75 22.24 -9.64 -16.45
C ALA A 75 23.01 -8.43 -17.02
N GLU A 76 23.23 -8.41 -18.34
CA GLU A 76 23.97 -7.33 -19.01
C GLU A 76 23.08 -6.12 -19.35
N ASN A 77 21.74 -6.27 -19.35
CA ASN A 77 20.77 -5.24 -19.68
C ASN A 77 19.46 -5.43 -18.90
N LEU A 78 18.60 -4.40 -18.89
CA LEU A 78 17.34 -4.39 -18.16
C LEU A 78 16.35 -5.46 -18.61
N GLU A 79 16.21 -5.67 -19.91
CA GLU A 79 15.31 -6.69 -20.46
C GLU A 79 15.69 -8.08 -19.94
N SER A 80 16.99 -8.42 -20.00
CA SER A 80 17.50 -9.67 -19.49
C SER A 80 17.36 -9.79 -17.96
N ALA A 81 17.57 -8.71 -17.21
CA ALA A 81 17.39 -8.72 -15.76
C ALA A 81 15.91 -8.94 -15.40
N ALA A 82 14.99 -8.27 -16.09
CA ALA A 82 13.56 -8.47 -15.91
C ALA A 82 13.11 -9.88 -16.32
N PHE A 83 13.71 -10.47 -17.37
CA PHE A 83 13.51 -11.87 -17.76
C PHE A 83 13.87 -12.82 -16.63
N GLY A 84 15.05 -12.64 -16.02
CA GLY A 84 15.46 -13.43 -14.87
C GLY A 84 14.50 -13.26 -13.67
N THR A 85 14.05 -12.03 -13.42
CA THR A 85 13.11 -11.75 -12.32
C THR A 85 11.74 -12.38 -12.56
N GLY A 86 11.22 -12.31 -13.80
CA GLY A 86 9.93 -12.92 -14.17
C GLY A 86 9.94 -14.43 -14.00
N TYR A 87 11.05 -15.09 -14.42
CA TYR A 87 11.23 -16.52 -14.22
C TYR A 87 11.34 -16.89 -12.73
N ALA A 88 12.16 -16.18 -11.95
CA ALA A 88 12.33 -16.44 -10.52
C ALA A 88 11.05 -16.19 -9.71
N GLN A 89 10.27 -15.16 -10.04
CA GLN A 89 8.97 -14.95 -9.42
C GLN A 89 7.98 -16.05 -9.79
N ALA A 90 7.97 -16.51 -11.04
CA ALA A 90 7.11 -17.62 -11.44
C ALA A 90 7.44 -18.92 -10.70
N GLN A 91 8.73 -19.22 -10.43
CA GLN A 91 9.11 -20.36 -9.59
C GLN A 91 8.49 -20.30 -8.18
N ASP A 92 8.39 -19.10 -7.59
CA ASP A 92 7.91 -18.92 -6.22
C ASP A 92 6.38 -18.64 -6.14
N LEU A 93 5.77 -18.04 -7.18
CA LEU A 93 4.50 -17.35 -7.11
C LEU A 93 3.53 -17.63 -8.28
N VAL A 94 3.76 -18.65 -9.11
CA VAL A 94 3.04 -18.82 -10.37
C VAL A 94 1.51 -18.76 -10.25
N CYS A 95 0.92 -19.37 -9.21
CA CYS A 95 -0.52 -19.37 -9.02
C CYS A 95 -1.08 -17.96 -8.76
N TYR A 96 -0.38 -17.16 -7.95
CA TYR A 96 -0.80 -15.79 -7.65
C TYR A 96 -0.62 -14.85 -8.85
N LEU A 97 0.47 -15.00 -9.59
CA LEU A 97 0.70 -14.22 -10.81
C LEU A 97 -0.35 -14.54 -11.88
N ALA A 98 -0.62 -15.83 -12.12
CA ALA A 98 -1.63 -16.24 -13.09
C ALA A 98 -3.03 -15.71 -12.73
N ASP A 99 -3.44 -15.78 -11.46
CA ASP A 99 -4.73 -15.21 -10.99
C ASP A 99 -4.77 -13.69 -11.17
N ALA A 100 -3.67 -12.98 -10.88
CA ALA A 100 -3.57 -11.54 -11.12
C ALA A 100 -3.78 -11.17 -12.59
N PHE A 101 -3.23 -11.95 -13.53
CA PHE A 101 -3.41 -11.71 -14.96
C PHE A 101 -4.82 -12.06 -15.46
N VAL A 102 -5.41 -13.14 -14.94
CA VAL A 102 -6.83 -13.47 -15.21
C VAL A 102 -7.74 -12.33 -14.73
N LYS A 103 -7.49 -11.81 -13.53
CA LYS A 103 -8.21 -10.67 -12.96
C LYS A 103 -8.05 -9.42 -13.84
N ALA A 104 -6.83 -9.09 -14.25
CA ALA A 104 -6.53 -7.93 -15.09
C ALA A 104 -7.19 -8.00 -16.48
N ARG A 105 -7.42 -9.21 -17.00
CA ARG A 105 -8.15 -9.48 -18.24
C ARG A 105 -9.67 -9.47 -18.10
N SER A 106 -10.21 -9.36 -16.87
CA SER A 106 -11.65 -9.53 -16.60
C SER A 106 -12.16 -10.92 -17.01
N GLU A 107 -11.43 -11.97 -16.66
CA GLU A 107 -11.72 -13.37 -17.01
C GLU A 107 -11.98 -14.26 -15.78
N ARG A 108 -12.12 -13.70 -14.56
CA ARG A 108 -12.32 -14.54 -13.36
C ARG A 108 -13.66 -15.28 -13.39
N ALA A 109 -14.72 -14.62 -13.80
CA ALA A 109 -16.04 -15.26 -13.94
C ALA A 109 -16.02 -16.42 -14.95
N LYS A 110 -15.18 -16.33 -15.99
CA LYS A 110 -14.98 -17.36 -17.01
C LYS A 110 -14.37 -18.64 -16.44
N TYR A 111 -13.34 -18.51 -15.61
CA TYR A 111 -12.62 -19.67 -15.08
C TYR A 111 -13.18 -20.17 -13.75
N PHE A 112 -13.61 -19.27 -12.89
CA PHE A 112 -13.98 -19.57 -11.49
C PHE A 112 -15.47 -19.43 -11.19
N GLY A 113 -16.28 -19.12 -12.19
CA GLY A 113 -17.69 -18.86 -12.00
C GLY A 113 -17.97 -17.53 -11.31
N PRO A 114 -19.18 -17.33 -10.77
CA PRO A 114 -19.62 -16.07 -10.17
C PRO A 114 -18.77 -15.61 -8.99
N GLY A 115 -18.16 -16.54 -8.26
CA GLY A 115 -17.48 -16.28 -7.00
C GLY A 115 -18.44 -16.07 -5.82
N PRO A 116 -17.92 -16.04 -4.58
CA PRO A 116 -18.73 -15.75 -3.39
C PRO A 116 -19.37 -14.36 -3.50
N GLY A 117 -20.72 -14.31 -3.42
CA GLY A 117 -21.46 -13.06 -3.57
C GLY A 117 -21.27 -12.40 -4.95
N ASP A 118 -21.10 -13.19 -6.00
CA ASP A 118 -20.95 -12.78 -7.41
C ASP A 118 -19.78 -11.82 -7.67
N ILE A 119 -18.79 -11.82 -6.79
CA ILE A 119 -17.69 -10.84 -6.81
C ILE A 119 -16.87 -10.91 -8.12
N HIS A 120 -16.73 -12.08 -8.75
CA HIS A 120 -16.01 -12.20 -10.01
C HIS A 120 -16.75 -11.50 -11.16
N ILE A 121 -18.08 -11.62 -11.23
CA ILE A 121 -18.92 -10.92 -12.22
C ILE A 121 -18.81 -9.40 -12.00
N ILE A 122 -18.94 -8.96 -10.75
CA ILE A 122 -18.85 -7.55 -10.36
C ILE A 122 -17.49 -6.99 -10.76
N ASN A 123 -16.42 -7.68 -10.43
CA ASN A 123 -15.05 -7.23 -10.74
C ASN A 123 -14.76 -7.22 -12.24
N ASP A 124 -15.08 -8.29 -12.96
CA ASP A 124 -14.78 -8.38 -14.38
C ASP A 124 -15.45 -7.24 -15.16
N PHE A 125 -16.73 -6.97 -14.93
CA PHE A 125 -17.41 -5.83 -15.53
C PHE A 125 -16.85 -4.48 -15.09
N SER A 126 -16.57 -4.31 -13.79
CA SER A 126 -16.05 -3.05 -13.27
C SER A 126 -14.65 -2.75 -13.81
N TYR A 127 -13.82 -3.75 -14.02
CA TYR A 127 -12.47 -3.58 -14.59
C TYR A 127 -12.52 -3.26 -16.09
N LEU A 128 -13.49 -3.80 -16.83
CA LEU A 128 -13.77 -3.35 -18.20
C LEU A 128 -14.17 -1.87 -18.22
N ALA A 129 -15.12 -1.47 -17.35
CA ALA A 129 -15.55 -0.08 -17.25
C ALA A 129 -14.41 0.88 -16.81
N GLN A 130 -13.51 0.42 -15.96
CA GLN A 130 -12.31 1.18 -15.53
C GLN A 130 -11.16 1.12 -16.55
N ARG A 131 -11.37 0.49 -17.72
CA ARG A 131 -10.34 0.40 -18.77
C ARG A 131 -9.03 -0.26 -18.32
N ILE A 132 -9.10 -1.25 -17.43
CA ILE A 132 -7.88 -1.88 -16.90
C ILE A 132 -7.06 -2.48 -18.04
N ARG A 133 -7.61 -3.41 -18.83
CA ARG A 133 -6.87 -4.04 -19.93
C ARG A 133 -6.76 -3.15 -21.18
N SER A 134 -7.83 -2.49 -21.60
CA SER A 134 -7.81 -1.64 -22.79
C SER A 134 -6.94 -0.38 -22.62
N GLY A 135 -6.86 0.19 -21.43
CA GLY A 135 -5.94 1.29 -21.12
C GLY A 135 -4.47 0.86 -21.12
N ALA A 136 -4.19 -0.40 -20.79
CA ALA A 136 -2.82 -0.91 -20.74
C ALA A 136 -2.11 -0.91 -22.11
N GLU A 137 -2.84 -1.04 -23.21
CA GLU A 137 -2.28 -0.95 -24.57
C GLU A 137 -1.68 0.44 -24.85
N ALA A 138 -2.44 1.49 -24.48
CA ALA A 138 -1.97 2.87 -24.65
C ALA A 138 -0.82 3.18 -23.68
N ASP A 139 -0.89 2.70 -22.44
CA ASP A 139 0.17 2.88 -21.44
C ASP A 139 1.47 2.19 -21.88
N PHE A 140 1.40 0.94 -22.37
CA PHE A 140 2.58 0.23 -22.87
C PHE A 140 3.23 0.95 -24.06
N ALA A 141 2.42 1.46 -25.00
CA ALA A 141 2.92 2.25 -26.13
C ALA A 141 3.59 3.57 -25.70
N ALA A 142 3.15 4.16 -24.58
CA ALA A 142 3.67 5.43 -24.05
C ALA A 142 4.84 5.28 -23.08
N MET A 143 5.20 4.05 -22.67
CA MET A 143 6.32 3.79 -21.76
C MET A 143 7.68 4.23 -22.34
N THR A 144 8.61 4.60 -21.44
CA THR A 144 10.03 4.74 -21.78
C THR A 144 10.60 3.44 -22.31
N ASP A 145 11.71 3.51 -23.04
CA ASP A 145 12.34 2.30 -23.58
C ASP A 145 12.80 1.36 -22.44
N GLU A 146 13.29 1.92 -21.32
CA GLU A 146 13.67 1.15 -20.13
C GLU A 146 12.47 0.44 -19.50
N SER A 147 11.36 1.14 -19.30
CA SER A 147 10.14 0.54 -18.73
C SER A 147 9.57 -0.54 -19.65
N ARG A 148 9.60 -0.32 -20.95
CA ARG A 148 9.14 -1.29 -21.97
C ARG A 148 10.02 -2.53 -21.97
N ALA A 149 11.36 -2.37 -21.93
CA ALA A 149 12.31 -3.49 -21.85
C ALA A 149 12.05 -4.35 -20.60
N MET A 150 11.79 -3.71 -19.43
CA MET A 150 11.46 -4.45 -18.22
C MET A 150 10.15 -5.23 -18.34
N VAL A 151 9.12 -4.65 -18.95
CA VAL A 151 7.83 -5.34 -19.16
C VAL A 151 8.00 -6.53 -20.11
N VAL A 152 8.67 -6.34 -21.24
CA VAL A 152 8.94 -7.40 -22.22
C VAL A 152 9.74 -8.54 -21.58
N GLY A 153 10.83 -8.20 -20.90
CA GLY A 153 11.67 -9.19 -20.25
C GLY A 153 10.93 -9.99 -19.18
N PHE A 154 10.20 -9.32 -18.26
CA PHE A 154 9.43 -10.03 -17.23
C PHE A 154 8.39 -10.98 -17.84
N THR A 155 7.67 -10.52 -18.85
CA THR A 155 6.70 -11.34 -19.59
C THR A 155 7.35 -12.58 -20.20
N ALA A 156 8.49 -12.43 -20.87
CA ALA A 156 9.24 -13.54 -21.43
C ALA A 156 9.70 -14.54 -20.36
N GLY A 157 10.19 -14.06 -19.20
CA GLY A 157 10.61 -14.90 -18.09
C GLY A 157 9.48 -15.71 -17.46
N TYR A 158 8.33 -15.08 -17.19
CA TYR A 158 7.12 -15.75 -16.73
C TYR A 158 6.66 -16.82 -17.77
N ASN A 159 6.55 -16.44 -19.03
CA ASN A 159 6.12 -17.32 -20.11
C ASN A 159 7.04 -18.53 -20.28
N LYS A 160 8.36 -18.33 -20.17
CA LYS A 160 9.34 -19.43 -20.20
C LYS A 160 9.07 -20.43 -19.09
N TYR A 161 8.87 -19.97 -17.84
CA TYR A 161 8.56 -20.87 -16.74
C TYR A 161 7.28 -21.66 -16.99
N VAL A 162 6.22 -21.00 -17.48
CA VAL A 162 4.93 -21.66 -17.78
C VAL A 162 5.09 -22.70 -18.90
N ARG A 163 5.88 -22.41 -19.94
CA ARG A 163 6.14 -23.38 -21.05
C ARG A 163 6.94 -24.61 -20.60
N GLU A 164 7.87 -24.43 -19.67
CA GLU A 164 8.78 -25.49 -19.22
C GLU A 164 8.22 -26.35 -18.09
N THR A 165 7.16 -25.86 -17.40
CA THR A 165 6.56 -26.57 -16.27
C THR A 165 5.36 -27.41 -16.73
N ASP A 166 5.38 -28.71 -16.43
CA ASP A 166 4.20 -29.56 -16.66
C ASP A 166 3.05 -29.06 -15.79
N PRO A 167 1.85 -28.81 -16.33
CA PRO A 167 0.69 -28.41 -15.54
C PRO A 167 0.39 -29.31 -14.33
N ALA A 168 0.79 -30.58 -14.37
CA ALA A 168 0.64 -31.51 -13.25
C ALA A 168 1.64 -31.26 -12.11
N ASP A 169 2.75 -30.58 -12.37
CA ASP A 169 3.79 -30.22 -11.41
C ASP A 169 3.59 -28.85 -10.76
N LEU A 170 2.62 -28.08 -11.24
CA LEU A 170 2.25 -26.80 -10.63
C LEU A 170 1.79 -26.97 -9.16
N PRO A 171 1.95 -25.93 -8.32
CA PRO A 171 1.43 -25.94 -6.95
C PRO A 171 -0.06 -26.34 -6.87
N PRO A 172 -0.50 -26.98 -5.77
CA PRO A 172 -1.84 -27.53 -5.65
C PRO A 172 -2.96 -26.56 -6.00
N GLU A 173 -2.78 -25.26 -5.72
CA GLU A 173 -3.77 -24.21 -5.93
C GLU A 173 -4.09 -23.94 -7.40
N CYS A 174 -3.13 -24.19 -8.28
CA CYS A 174 -3.29 -23.94 -9.73
C CYS A 174 -2.96 -25.14 -10.61
N ARG A 175 -2.79 -26.33 -10.00
CA ARG A 175 -2.45 -27.56 -10.70
C ARG A 175 -3.47 -27.90 -11.78
N ASN A 176 -3.00 -28.11 -13.01
CA ASN A 176 -3.84 -28.32 -14.18
C ASN A 176 -4.86 -27.21 -14.45
N GLY A 177 -4.69 -26.04 -13.88
CA GLY A 177 -5.56 -24.91 -14.09
C GLY A 177 -5.41 -24.35 -15.52
N PRO A 178 -6.47 -24.37 -16.37
CA PRO A 178 -6.39 -23.87 -17.73
C PRO A 178 -6.19 -22.35 -17.81
N TRP A 179 -6.25 -21.67 -16.71
CA TRP A 179 -5.99 -20.25 -16.55
C TRP A 179 -4.52 -19.90 -16.31
N VAL A 180 -3.68 -20.89 -15.97
CA VAL A 180 -2.22 -20.73 -15.94
C VAL A 180 -1.71 -20.84 -17.35
N LYS A 181 -1.50 -19.74 -18.01
CA LYS A 181 -1.13 -19.63 -19.42
C LYS A 181 -0.13 -18.50 -19.65
N GLU A 182 0.50 -18.49 -20.82
CA GLU A 182 1.35 -17.39 -21.26
C GLU A 182 0.57 -16.06 -21.29
N ILE A 183 1.28 -14.96 -21.07
CA ILE A 183 0.75 -13.60 -21.02
C ILE A 183 1.36 -12.74 -22.11
N GLU A 184 0.68 -11.63 -22.41
CA GLU A 184 1.20 -10.54 -23.25
C GLU A 184 1.74 -9.40 -22.36
N PRO A 185 2.65 -8.56 -22.87
CA PRO A 185 3.17 -7.41 -22.13
C PRO A 185 2.08 -6.52 -21.54
N GLU A 186 0.98 -6.33 -22.26
CA GLU A 186 -0.15 -5.51 -21.85
C GLU A 186 -0.95 -6.13 -20.69
N ASP A 187 -0.88 -7.44 -20.46
CA ASP A 187 -1.48 -8.07 -19.29
C ASP A 187 -0.74 -7.68 -18.02
N LEU A 188 0.59 -7.61 -18.11
CA LEU A 188 1.43 -7.14 -17.02
C LEU A 188 1.20 -5.64 -16.74
N VAL A 189 1.08 -4.83 -17.79
CA VAL A 189 0.75 -3.39 -17.64
C VAL A 189 -0.66 -3.21 -17.06
N ALA A 190 -1.62 -4.03 -17.44
CA ALA A 190 -2.96 -4.04 -16.85
C ALA A 190 -2.91 -4.36 -15.33
N HIS A 191 -2.05 -5.29 -14.93
CA HIS A 191 -1.80 -5.53 -13.51
C HIS A 191 -1.19 -4.30 -12.81
N TYR A 192 -0.29 -3.55 -13.45
CA TYR A 192 0.23 -2.29 -12.89
C TYR A 192 -0.85 -1.22 -12.74
N ARG A 193 -1.82 -1.15 -13.63
CA ARG A 193 -2.98 -0.25 -13.48
C ARG A 193 -3.80 -0.60 -12.23
N ILE A 194 -3.94 -1.88 -11.90
CA ILE A 194 -4.59 -2.32 -10.65
C ILE A 194 -3.72 -1.91 -9.44
N ILE A 195 -2.40 -2.17 -9.47
CA ILE A 195 -1.49 -1.74 -8.39
C ILE A 195 -1.57 -0.22 -8.16
N ALA A 196 -1.59 0.57 -9.22
CA ALA A 196 -1.66 2.02 -9.13
C ALA A 196 -2.92 2.51 -8.38
N GLN A 197 -4.02 1.76 -8.44
CA GLN A 197 -5.30 2.11 -7.83
C GLN A 197 -5.54 1.51 -6.44
N TYR A 198 -4.62 0.68 -5.89
CA TYR A 198 -4.82 -0.04 -4.61
C TYR A 198 -5.25 0.81 -3.42
N ALA A 199 -4.69 1.99 -3.26
CA ALA A 199 -5.09 2.91 -2.20
C ALA A 199 -5.76 4.17 -2.77
N SER A 200 -6.42 4.04 -3.91
CA SER A 200 -7.15 5.09 -4.61
C SER A 200 -8.59 4.63 -4.92
N GLY A 201 -9.06 4.75 -6.15
CA GLY A 201 -10.42 4.41 -6.56
C GLY A 201 -10.81 2.95 -6.36
N ASP A 202 -9.88 2.01 -6.39
CA ASP A 202 -10.13 0.58 -6.13
C ASP A 202 -10.82 0.31 -4.78
N LEU A 203 -10.70 1.25 -3.83
CA LEU A 203 -11.34 1.14 -2.51
C LEU A 203 -12.87 1.03 -2.57
N PHE A 204 -13.51 1.61 -3.59
CA PHE A 204 -14.97 1.71 -3.68
C PHE A 204 -15.50 1.54 -5.11
N ALA A 205 -14.67 1.76 -6.12
CA ALA A 205 -15.14 1.86 -7.51
C ALA A 205 -15.78 0.57 -8.03
N THR A 206 -15.24 -0.60 -7.66
CA THR A 206 -15.66 -1.88 -8.23
C THR A 206 -17.17 -2.10 -8.13
N GLY A 207 -17.75 -2.19 -6.95
CA GLY A 207 -19.19 -2.38 -6.78
C GLY A 207 -20.02 -1.16 -7.21
N ALA A 208 -19.53 0.05 -6.90
CA ALA A 208 -20.27 1.29 -7.13
C ALA A 208 -20.35 1.69 -8.63
N VAL A 209 -19.32 1.38 -9.43
CA VAL A 209 -19.37 1.53 -10.88
C VAL A 209 -20.32 0.50 -11.50
N PHE A 210 -20.25 -0.74 -10.98
CA PHE A 210 -21.11 -1.81 -11.47
C PHE A 210 -22.60 -1.47 -11.35
N ILE A 211 -23.07 -0.91 -10.23
CA ILE A 211 -24.52 -0.63 -10.02
C ILE A 211 -24.96 0.75 -10.50
N ALA A 212 -24.08 1.59 -11.04
CA ALA A 212 -24.44 2.93 -11.51
C ALA A 212 -25.26 2.86 -12.80
N VAL A 213 -26.57 3.15 -12.71
CA VAL A 213 -27.50 3.19 -13.85
C VAL A 213 -28.45 4.38 -13.74
N PRO A 214 -28.93 4.91 -14.88
CA PRO A 214 -29.93 5.96 -14.86
C PRO A 214 -31.29 5.44 -14.34
N PRO A 215 -32.20 6.32 -13.93
CA PRO A 215 -33.52 5.93 -13.43
C PRO A 215 -34.28 5.04 -14.40
N GLY A 216 -34.86 3.96 -13.89
CA GLY A 216 -35.68 3.00 -14.69
C GLY A 216 -34.91 1.92 -15.44
N VAL A 217 -33.57 1.95 -15.34
CA VAL A 217 -32.70 0.89 -15.91
C VAL A 217 -32.31 -0.12 -14.83
N SER A 218 -32.31 -1.39 -15.17
CA SER A 218 -31.81 -2.46 -14.28
C SER A 218 -30.28 -2.57 -14.37
N PRO A 219 -29.59 -2.66 -13.26
CA PRO A 219 -28.15 -2.93 -13.26
C PRO A 219 -27.81 -4.42 -13.46
N ALA A 220 -28.77 -5.30 -13.64
CA ALA A 220 -28.52 -6.72 -13.84
C ALA A 220 -27.87 -7.00 -15.20
N PRO A 221 -26.83 -7.87 -15.27
CA PRO A 221 -26.32 -8.38 -16.55
C PRO A 221 -27.40 -9.17 -17.32
N VAL A 222 -27.31 -9.16 -18.66
CA VAL A 222 -28.28 -9.84 -19.53
C VAL A 222 -27.54 -10.91 -20.35
N PRO A 223 -28.02 -12.18 -20.35
CA PRO A 223 -27.48 -13.21 -21.23
C PRO A 223 -27.59 -12.83 -22.70
N VAL A 224 -26.49 -12.92 -23.46
CA VAL A 224 -26.44 -12.59 -24.89
C VAL A 224 -27.10 -13.71 -25.74
N ALA A 225 -26.92 -14.96 -25.35
CA ALA A 225 -27.60 -16.11 -25.93
C ALA A 225 -28.61 -16.62 -24.92
N GLY A 226 -29.84 -16.97 -25.40
CA GLY A 226 -30.93 -17.33 -24.52
C GLY A 226 -30.60 -18.47 -23.54
N VAL A 227 -30.45 -18.12 -22.30
CA VAL A 227 -30.32 -19.03 -21.17
C VAL A 227 -31.74 -19.32 -20.68
N ALA A 228 -32.16 -20.56 -20.78
CA ALA A 228 -33.52 -20.99 -20.40
C ALA A 228 -33.58 -21.48 -18.92
N ASP A 229 -32.45 -21.62 -18.23
CA ASP A 229 -32.44 -22.13 -16.87
C ASP A 229 -32.81 -20.99 -15.88
N PRO A 230 -33.96 -21.13 -15.16
CA PRO A 230 -34.36 -20.11 -14.18
C PRO A 230 -33.33 -19.84 -13.07
N ALA A 231 -32.55 -20.86 -12.68
CA ALA A 231 -31.55 -20.70 -11.62
C ALA A 231 -30.35 -19.80 -12.08
N VAL A 232 -30.02 -19.84 -13.38
CA VAL A 232 -29.01 -18.97 -13.98
C VAL A 232 -29.55 -17.55 -14.12
N LEU A 233 -30.82 -17.38 -14.49
CA LEU A 233 -31.43 -16.05 -14.57
C LEU A 233 -31.53 -15.39 -13.18
N ASP A 234 -31.92 -16.15 -12.14
CA ASP A 234 -31.97 -15.66 -10.73
C ASP A 234 -30.62 -15.16 -10.22
N LEU A 235 -29.53 -15.80 -10.63
CA LEU A 235 -28.18 -15.35 -10.33
C LEU A 235 -27.95 -13.90 -10.79
N PHE A 236 -28.25 -13.57 -12.04
CA PHE A 236 -28.03 -12.24 -12.58
C PHE A 236 -29.00 -11.19 -12.01
N GLU A 237 -30.21 -11.59 -11.60
CA GLU A 237 -31.15 -10.68 -10.95
C GLU A 237 -30.67 -10.24 -9.54
N GLN A 238 -29.97 -11.11 -8.82
CA GLN A 238 -29.46 -10.84 -7.48
C GLN A 238 -28.11 -10.09 -7.47
N THR A 239 -27.30 -10.24 -8.52
CA THR A 239 -25.95 -9.65 -8.62
C THR A 239 -25.93 -8.14 -8.31
N PRO A 240 -26.83 -7.27 -8.77
CA PRO A 240 -26.82 -5.85 -8.42
C PRO A 240 -27.04 -5.58 -6.93
N MET A 241 -27.82 -6.41 -6.23
CA MET A 241 -28.00 -6.29 -4.77
C MET A 241 -26.69 -6.63 -4.05
N LEU A 242 -26.00 -7.68 -4.48
CA LEU A 242 -24.69 -8.07 -3.96
C LEU A 242 -23.64 -6.99 -4.26
N ALA A 243 -23.66 -6.38 -5.45
CA ALA A 243 -22.78 -5.27 -5.79
C ALA A 243 -22.93 -4.08 -4.84
N ARG A 244 -24.14 -3.80 -4.33
CA ARG A 244 -24.33 -2.76 -3.28
C ARG A 244 -23.64 -3.12 -1.97
N GLN A 245 -23.61 -4.39 -1.60
CA GLN A 245 -22.90 -4.86 -0.39
C GLN A 245 -21.39 -4.77 -0.56
N HIS A 246 -20.90 -4.89 -1.79
CA HIS A 246 -19.48 -4.81 -2.14
C HIS A 246 -19.03 -3.39 -2.55
N ALA A 247 -19.93 -2.40 -2.62
CA ALA A 247 -19.56 -1.03 -2.95
C ALA A 247 -18.69 -0.41 -1.85
N GLY A 248 -17.46 -0.45 -1.92
CA GLY A 248 -16.49 -0.07 -0.87
C GLY A 248 -15.75 -1.25 -0.27
N ALA A 249 -16.07 -2.48 -0.68
CA ALA A 249 -15.35 -3.69 -0.29
C ALA A 249 -14.31 -4.08 -1.36
N ARG A 250 -13.27 -4.75 -0.92
CA ARG A 250 -12.23 -5.29 -1.79
C ARG A 250 -12.30 -6.82 -1.82
N GLU A 251 -12.15 -7.38 -3.01
CA GLU A 251 -12.17 -8.82 -3.22
C GLU A 251 -11.05 -9.56 -2.49
N ASP A 252 -9.82 -9.06 -2.57
CA ASP A 252 -8.63 -9.73 -2.07
C ASP A 252 -8.29 -9.33 -0.63
N TYR A 253 -9.21 -8.69 0.07
CA TYR A 253 -8.82 -7.96 1.25
C TYR A 253 -9.75 -8.21 2.42
N VAL A 254 -9.17 -8.80 3.43
CA VAL A 254 -9.86 -9.10 4.68
C VAL A 254 -9.93 -7.88 5.60
N ASP A 255 -9.19 -6.81 5.30
CA ASP A 255 -9.25 -5.57 6.08
C ASP A 255 -8.82 -4.32 5.30
N THR A 256 -9.37 -3.18 5.68
CA THR A 256 -9.42 -1.93 4.94
C THR A 256 -8.16 -1.08 5.00
N GLY A 257 -7.12 -1.47 5.71
CA GLY A 257 -6.03 -0.56 5.98
C GLY A 257 -4.66 -1.05 5.52
N LEU A 258 -4.21 -0.70 4.32
CA LEU A 258 -2.79 -0.67 4.04
C LEU A 258 -2.14 0.31 5.01
N ALA A 259 -1.10 -0.12 5.74
CA ALA A 259 -0.40 0.67 6.72
C ALA A 259 1.11 0.45 6.63
N SER A 260 1.89 1.22 7.33
CA SER A 260 3.35 1.08 7.38
C SER A 260 3.94 1.94 8.48
N ASN A 261 5.20 1.68 8.84
CA ASN A 261 6.06 2.62 9.54
C ASN A 261 7.35 2.81 8.72
N ALA A 262 7.89 4.02 8.71
CA ALA A 262 9.21 4.28 8.13
C ALA A 262 9.90 5.43 8.86
N TRP A 263 11.20 5.25 9.16
CA TRP A 263 12.07 6.27 9.73
C TRP A 263 13.29 6.46 8.85
N GLY A 264 13.59 7.72 8.49
CA GLY A 264 14.90 8.13 8.00
C GLY A 264 15.67 8.76 9.15
N ILE A 265 16.84 8.23 9.47
CA ILE A 265 17.73 8.72 10.53
C ILE A 265 18.89 9.45 9.86
N GLY A 266 19.13 10.67 10.28
CA GLY A 266 20.24 11.49 9.81
C GLY A 266 21.48 11.37 10.68
N SER A 267 22.55 12.07 10.29
CA SER A 267 23.87 12.02 10.91
C SER A 267 23.89 12.35 12.41
N GLU A 268 22.93 13.17 12.89
CA GLU A 268 22.86 13.53 14.31
C GLU A 268 22.40 12.39 15.22
N MET A 269 21.63 11.43 14.68
CA MET A 269 21.03 10.34 15.47
C MET A 269 21.54 8.95 15.07
N SER A 270 22.39 8.81 14.07
CA SER A 270 23.00 7.54 13.69
C SER A 270 24.28 7.25 14.48
N GLU A 271 24.65 5.99 14.66
CA GLU A 271 25.85 5.54 15.38
C GLU A 271 27.14 6.05 14.74
N ASN A 272 27.19 6.05 13.40
CA ASN A 272 28.41 6.31 12.64
C ASN A 272 28.42 7.66 11.92
N GLY A 273 27.40 8.50 12.11
CA GLY A 273 27.26 9.81 11.46
C GLY A 273 26.83 9.75 10.00
N ARG A 274 26.55 8.55 9.45
CA ARG A 274 25.88 8.33 8.16
C ARG A 274 24.40 8.14 8.40
N GLY A 275 23.60 8.08 7.32
CA GLY A 275 22.17 7.82 7.48
C GLY A 275 21.86 6.37 7.85
N ALA A 276 20.66 6.18 8.42
CA ALA A 276 20.09 4.86 8.65
C ALA A 276 18.59 4.86 8.35
N LEU A 277 18.01 3.70 8.01
CA LEU A 277 16.64 3.58 7.56
C LEU A 277 15.92 2.43 8.28
N LEU A 278 14.73 2.72 8.84
CA LEU A 278 13.75 1.71 9.24
C LEU A 278 12.66 1.62 8.17
N ALA A 279 12.43 0.42 7.66
CA ALA A 279 11.35 0.10 6.74
C ALA A 279 10.44 -0.96 7.36
N ASN A 280 9.14 -0.68 7.42
CA ASN A 280 8.16 -1.60 8.01
C ASN A 280 6.78 -1.45 7.35
N PRO A 281 6.62 -1.85 6.07
CA PRO A 281 5.30 -1.91 5.45
C PRO A 281 4.43 -2.98 6.09
N HIS A 282 3.13 -2.68 6.24
CA HIS A 282 2.10 -3.59 6.74
C HIS A 282 1.17 -3.94 5.59
N PHE A 283 1.24 -5.19 5.16
CA PHE A 283 0.52 -5.69 4.00
C PHE A 283 -0.10 -7.06 4.29
N PRO A 284 -1.05 -7.53 3.43
CA PRO A 284 -1.63 -8.86 3.55
C PRO A 284 -0.59 -9.97 3.46
N TYR A 285 -0.81 -11.07 4.19
CA TYR A 285 0.06 -12.25 4.17
C TYR A 285 -0.34 -13.25 3.09
N THR A 286 -1.44 -12.99 2.38
CA THR A 286 -1.94 -13.80 1.26
C THR A 286 -2.28 -12.92 0.06
N GLY A 287 -2.38 -13.51 -1.13
CA GLY A 287 -2.74 -12.82 -2.37
C GLY A 287 -1.60 -12.02 -3.00
N VAL A 288 -1.92 -11.32 -4.08
CA VAL A 288 -0.95 -10.63 -4.96
C VAL A 288 -0.33 -9.36 -4.35
N ARG A 289 -0.84 -8.89 -3.20
CA ARG A 289 -0.30 -7.72 -2.50
C ARG A 289 0.86 -8.05 -1.57
N ARG A 290 1.35 -9.28 -1.57
CA ARG A 290 2.57 -9.66 -0.84
C ARG A 290 3.80 -9.04 -1.48
N PHE A 291 4.82 -8.81 -0.67
CA PHE A 291 6.16 -8.48 -1.15
C PHE A 291 6.94 -9.76 -1.47
N TRP A 292 7.77 -9.66 -2.51
CA TRP A 292 8.76 -10.65 -2.88
C TRP A 292 10.13 -9.98 -2.96
N GLU A 293 11.11 -10.51 -2.24
CA GLU A 293 12.42 -9.91 -2.10
C GLU A 293 13.38 -10.38 -3.20
N SER A 294 14.16 -9.43 -3.71
CA SER A 294 15.22 -9.71 -4.70
C SER A 294 16.32 -8.66 -4.67
N GLN A 295 17.41 -8.98 -5.34
CA GLN A 295 18.40 -8.02 -5.81
C GLN A 295 18.51 -8.10 -7.32
N VAL A 296 18.53 -6.94 -7.98
CA VAL A 296 18.64 -6.84 -9.45
C VAL A 296 19.89 -6.06 -9.78
N THR A 297 20.75 -6.67 -10.60
CA THR A 297 22.05 -6.11 -10.99
C THR A 297 22.21 -6.11 -12.51
N VAL A 298 22.35 -4.92 -13.10
CA VAL A 298 22.90 -4.69 -14.43
C VAL A 298 24.18 -3.89 -14.22
N PRO A 299 25.37 -4.45 -14.48
CA PRO A 299 26.65 -3.82 -14.16
C PRO A 299 26.74 -2.39 -14.68
N GLU A 300 27.21 -1.45 -13.85
CA GLU A 300 27.38 -0.04 -14.16
C GLU A 300 26.08 0.72 -14.47
N PHE A 301 24.92 0.07 -14.34
CA PHE A 301 23.62 0.67 -14.64
C PHE A 301 22.66 0.64 -13.45
N ILE A 302 22.43 -0.52 -12.84
CA ILE A 302 21.67 -0.67 -11.59
C ILE A 302 22.27 -1.78 -10.72
N ASN A 303 22.25 -1.59 -9.43
CA ASN A 303 22.47 -2.62 -8.42
C ASN A 303 21.72 -2.25 -7.17
N TYR A 304 20.52 -2.78 -6.98
CA TYR A 304 19.78 -2.52 -5.76
C TYR A 304 18.98 -3.72 -5.29
N ARG A 305 18.83 -3.82 -3.98
CA ARG A 305 18.16 -4.87 -3.26
C ARG A 305 16.93 -4.34 -2.53
N GLY A 306 15.89 -5.15 -2.45
CA GLY A 306 14.69 -4.81 -1.71
C GLY A 306 13.55 -5.77 -2.04
N ALA A 307 12.31 -5.31 -1.89
CA ALA A 307 11.17 -6.11 -2.29
C ALA A 307 10.18 -5.30 -3.13
N GLY A 308 9.57 -5.98 -4.07
CA GLY A 308 8.49 -5.47 -4.90
C GLY A 308 7.19 -6.22 -4.64
N LEU A 309 6.07 -5.65 -5.04
CA LEU A 309 4.80 -6.37 -5.12
C LEU A 309 4.88 -7.42 -6.23
N HIS A 310 4.08 -8.48 -6.12
CA HIS A 310 4.06 -9.54 -7.12
C HIS A 310 3.83 -8.99 -8.54
N GLY A 311 4.62 -9.44 -9.49
CA GLY A 311 4.58 -8.97 -10.88
C GLY A 311 5.48 -7.77 -11.18
N THR A 312 6.15 -7.16 -10.19
CA THR A 312 7.11 -6.07 -10.46
C THR A 312 8.51 -6.61 -10.75
N PRO A 313 9.18 -6.16 -11.82
CA PRO A 313 10.49 -6.67 -12.24
C PRO A 313 11.65 -6.16 -11.37
N ILE A 314 11.40 -5.17 -10.54
CA ILE A 314 12.37 -4.47 -9.71
C ILE A 314 11.80 -4.21 -8.31
N PRO A 315 12.65 -4.08 -7.27
CA PRO A 315 12.20 -3.71 -5.93
C PRO A 315 11.53 -2.33 -5.88
N LEU A 316 10.47 -2.21 -5.08
CA LEU A 316 9.78 -0.94 -4.82
C LEU A 316 10.21 -0.30 -3.49
N ILE A 317 10.66 -1.09 -2.52
CA ILE A 317 11.20 -0.65 -1.23
C ILE A 317 12.54 -1.34 -1.04
N GLY A 318 13.61 -0.58 -0.83
CA GLY A 318 14.94 -1.17 -0.69
C GLY A 318 16.07 -0.16 -0.64
N PHE A 319 17.25 -0.57 -1.11
CA PHE A 319 18.49 0.22 -1.03
C PHE A 319 19.48 -0.18 -2.13
N ASN A 320 20.38 0.74 -2.45
CA ASN A 320 21.56 0.52 -3.26
C ASN A 320 22.85 0.78 -2.44
N GLU A 321 23.98 0.98 -3.09
CA GLU A 321 25.25 1.22 -2.43
C GLU A 321 25.27 2.48 -1.55
N ASN A 322 24.50 3.51 -1.90
CA ASN A 322 24.61 4.86 -1.35
C ASN A 322 23.41 5.30 -0.53
N LEU A 323 22.23 4.76 -0.82
CA LEU A 323 20.97 5.25 -0.26
C LEU A 323 19.93 4.14 -0.12
N GLY A 324 18.96 4.37 0.76
CA GLY A 324 17.82 3.49 0.96
C GLY A 324 16.52 4.27 1.07
N TRP A 325 15.41 3.63 0.71
CA TRP A 325 14.08 4.23 0.80
C TRP A 325 13.02 3.22 1.24
N SER A 326 12.02 3.75 1.90
CA SER A 326 10.81 3.03 2.27
C SER A 326 9.57 3.86 1.95
N HIS A 327 8.43 3.19 1.90
CA HIS A 327 7.16 3.81 1.63
C HIS A 327 6.14 3.56 2.75
N THR A 328 5.30 4.57 2.98
CA THR A 328 4.10 4.43 3.80
C THR A 328 2.90 4.93 3.01
N VAL A 329 1.72 4.37 3.23
CA VAL A 329 0.52 4.85 2.56
C VAL A 329 0.20 6.28 3.02
N SER A 330 0.04 7.18 2.05
CA SER A 330 -0.26 8.59 2.29
C SER A 330 -1.73 8.81 2.63
N THR A 331 -2.00 9.82 3.44
CA THR A 331 -3.35 10.35 3.72
C THR A 331 -3.93 11.16 2.58
N SER A 332 -3.18 11.37 1.50
CA SER A 332 -3.59 12.21 0.38
C SER A 332 -4.83 11.67 -0.35
N ARG A 333 -5.57 12.58 -0.94
CA ARG A 333 -6.77 12.33 -1.72
C ARG A 333 -6.39 12.25 -3.18
N ARG A 334 -6.43 11.05 -3.73
CA ARG A 334 -5.95 10.72 -5.09
C ARG A 334 -7.04 10.68 -6.13
N PHE A 335 -8.28 10.83 -5.71
CA PHE A 335 -9.44 10.91 -6.58
C PHE A 335 -10.39 12.02 -6.14
N THR A 336 -11.23 12.47 -7.05
CA THR A 336 -12.29 13.43 -6.78
C THR A 336 -13.60 12.90 -7.33
N LEU A 337 -14.68 13.10 -6.56
CA LEU A 337 -16.05 12.87 -7.01
C LEU A 337 -16.58 14.15 -7.66
N TYR A 338 -17.44 14.02 -8.66
CA TYR A 338 -18.12 15.14 -9.29
C TYR A 338 -19.63 14.95 -9.24
N GLU A 339 -20.33 15.96 -8.75
CA GLU A 339 -21.78 16.07 -8.85
C GLU A 339 -22.14 16.75 -10.18
N LEU A 340 -22.82 16.03 -11.06
CA LEU A 340 -23.28 16.48 -12.36
C LEU A 340 -24.74 16.90 -12.25
N THR A 341 -25.08 18.16 -12.53
CA THR A 341 -26.47 18.59 -12.65
C THR A 341 -27.08 18.02 -13.94
N LEU A 342 -28.14 17.24 -13.82
CA LEU A 342 -28.80 16.66 -14.98
C LEU A 342 -29.70 17.68 -15.68
N LYS A 343 -29.82 17.57 -17.00
CA LYS A 343 -30.81 18.28 -17.77
C LYS A 343 -32.23 17.83 -17.39
N ASP A 344 -33.13 18.77 -17.28
CA ASP A 344 -34.51 18.47 -16.91
C ASP A 344 -35.14 17.46 -17.87
N GLY A 345 -35.67 16.37 -17.32
CA GLY A 345 -36.28 15.27 -18.07
C GLY A 345 -35.32 14.39 -18.88
N ASP A 346 -34.01 14.61 -18.83
CA ASP A 346 -33.02 13.81 -19.54
C ASP A 346 -31.88 13.34 -18.62
N PRO A 347 -31.91 12.08 -18.12
CA PRO A 347 -30.92 11.57 -17.20
C PRO A 347 -29.57 11.22 -17.86
N LEU A 348 -29.45 11.30 -19.19
CA LEU A 348 -28.20 11.03 -19.92
C LEU A 348 -27.52 12.29 -20.43
N THR A 349 -27.99 13.46 -20.03
CA THR A 349 -27.36 14.76 -20.36
C THR A 349 -27.14 15.55 -19.08
N TYR A 350 -25.95 16.11 -18.90
CA TYR A 350 -25.63 17.03 -17.80
C TYR A 350 -25.18 18.39 -18.32
N ILE A 351 -25.17 19.37 -17.44
CA ILE A 351 -24.79 20.75 -17.78
C ILE A 351 -23.38 21.01 -17.26
N LYS A 352 -22.47 21.54 -18.10
CA LYS A 352 -21.15 22.02 -17.70
C LYS A 352 -20.85 23.36 -18.34
N GLY A 353 -20.50 24.36 -17.53
CA GLY A 353 -20.22 25.71 -18.03
C GLY A 353 -21.40 26.34 -18.79
N GLY A 354 -22.63 25.87 -18.56
CA GLY A 354 -23.85 26.28 -19.29
C GLY A 354 -24.08 25.51 -20.61
N GLU A 355 -23.22 24.56 -20.96
CA GLU A 355 -23.37 23.69 -22.13
C GLU A 355 -23.90 22.31 -21.76
N GLU A 356 -24.71 21.73 -22.67
CA GLU A 356 -25.16 20.35 -22.54
C GLU A 356 -24.04 19.38 -22.92
N LYS A 357 -23.76 18.40 -22.06
CA LYS A 357 -22.78 17.33 -22.26
C LYS A 357 -23.45 15.96 -22.15
N PRO A 358 -23.20 15.03 -23.09
CA PRO A 358 -23.79 13.69 -23.00
C PRO A 358 -23.05 12.83 -21.97
N ILE A 359 -23.80 11.94 -21.31
CA ILE A 359 -23.28 10.75 -20.66
C ILE A 359 -23.31 9.64 -21.70
N SER A 360 -22.15 9.15 -22.12
CA SER A 360 -22.03 8.10 -23.12
C SER A 360 -22.37 6.73 -22.52
N VAL A 361 -22.85 5.84 -23.37
CA VAL A 361 -23.19 4.45 -23.01
C VAL A 361 -22.32 3.49 -23.80
N GLU A 362 -21.72 2.53 -23.11
CA GLU A 362 -20.96 1.45 -23.73
C GLU A 362 -21.39 0.10 -23.15
N THR A 363 -21.61 -0.87 -24.04
CA THR A 363 -21.98 -2.23 -23.66
C THR A 363 -20.70 -3.08 -23.57
N PHE A 364 -20.51 -3.76 -22.44
CA PHE A 364 -19.46 -4.75 -22.26
C PHE A 364 -20.03 -6.14 -22.14
N GLU A 365 -19.22 -7.14 -22.49
CA GLU A 365 -19.54 -8.56 -22.43
C GLU A 365 -18.45 -9.29 -21.64
N ILE A 366 -18.87 -10.26 -20.83
CA ILE A 366 -18.00 -11.22 -20.15
C ILE A 366 -18.52 -12.64 -20.34
N GLU A 367 -17.62 -13.61 -20.22
CA GLU A 367 -17.96 -15.02 -20.14
C GLU A 367 -18.08 -15.45 -18.66
N VAL A 368 -19.13 -16.20 -18.33
CA VAL A 368 -19.37 -16.68 -16.96
C VAL A 368 -19.53 -18.21 -16.98
N ASN A 369 -18.70 -18.90 -16.20
CA ASN A 369 -18.85 -20.32 -15.97
C ASN A 369 -19.98 -20.58 -14.97
N VAL A 370 -21.07 -21.10 -15.45
CA VAL A 370 -22.27 -21.46 -14.66
C VAL A 370 -22.37 -22.96 -14.39
N GLY A 371 -21.28 -23.72 -14.55
CA GLY A 371 -21.23 -25.16 -14.36
C GLY A 371 -21.67 -25.97 -15.57
N GLY A 372 -21.93 -25.32 -16.70
CA GLY A 372 -22.22 -25.96 -18.00
C GLY A 372 -20.94 -26.41 -18.73
N PRO A 373 -21.08 -27.08 -19.90
CA PRO A 373 -19.93 -27.51 -20.71
C PRO A 373 -19.13 -26.32 -21.29
N GLU A 374 -19.79 -25.19 -21.51
CA GLU A 374 -19.19 -23.94 -22.00
C GLU A 374 -19.68 -22.78 -21.15
N PRO A 375 -18.84 -21.74 -20.93
CA PRO A 375 -19.30 -20.51 -20.31
C PRO A 375 -20.42 -19.84 -21.10
N ILE A 376 -21.26 -19.09 -20.43
CA ILE A 376 -22.26 -18.26 -21.10
C ILE A 376 -21.74 -16.82 -21.21
N THR A 377 -22.13 -16.13 -22.30
CA THR A 377 -21.82 -14.71 -22.47
C THR A 377 -22.96 -13.87 -21.90
N VAL A 378 -22.60 -12.89 -21.09
CA VAL A 378 -23.56 -11.90 -20.57
C VAL A 378 -23.07 -10.49 -20.93
N SER A 379 -24.01 -9.57 -21.14
CA SER A 379 -23.72 -8.18 -21.47
C SER A 379 -24.29 -7.22 -20.43
N ARG A 380 -23.72 -6.02 -20.36
CA ARG A 380 -24.19 -4.95 -19.50
C ARG A 380 -23.74 -3.59 -20.03
N ASP A 381 -24.64 -2.59 -19.95
CA ASP A 381 -24.34 -1.20 -20.28
C ASP A 381 -23.66 -0.48 -19.10
N PHE A 382 -22.63 0.28 -19.43
CA PHE A 382 -21.95 1.19 -18.53
C PHE A 382 -21.97 2.62 -19.07
N TYR A 383 -21.89 3.56 -18.18
CA TYR A 383 -22.12 4.97 -18.46
C TYR A 383 -20.89 5.80 -18.10
N PHE A 384 -20.55 6.79 -18.94
CA PHE A 384 -19.34 7.57 -18.79
C PHE A 384 -19.60 9.06 -18.99
N SER A 385 -19.03 9.87 -18.12
CA SER A 385 -18.87 11.30 -18.29
C SER A 385 -17.47 11.63 -18.83
N GLU A 386 -17.18 12.89 -19.05
CA GLU A 386 -15.81 13.33 -19.37
C GLU A 386 -14.80 13.10 -18.23
N TYR A 387 -15.24 12.91 -17.00
CA TYR A 387 -14.39 12.67 -15.84
C TYR A 387 -14.02 11.18 -15.64
N GLY A 388 -14.87 10.29 -16.09
CA GLY A 388 -14.70 8.84 -15.94
C GLY A 388 -16.04 8.11 -15.85
N PRO A 389 -16.03 6.86 -15.39
CA PRO A 389 -17.26 6.06 -15.25
C PRO A 389 -18.21 6.68 -14.22
N MET A 390 -19.49 6.49 -14.45
CA MET A 390 -20.53 6.91 -13.50
C MET A 390 -20.47 6.05 -12.24
N LEU A 391 -20.90 6.61 -11.11
CA LEU A 391 -20.76 6.04 -9.78
C LEU A 391 -22.10 6.06 -9.03
N ALA A 392 -22.47 4.97 -8.39
CA ALA A 392 -23.59 4.92 -7.45
C ALA A 392 -23.19 5.54 -6.10
N ALA A 393 -23.34 6.86 -6.02
CA ALA A 393 -22.88 7.63 -4.86
C ALA A 393 -23.67 7.31 -3.57
N ASP A 394 -24.93 6.91 -3.69
CA ASP A 394 -25.75 6.44 -2.58
C ASP A 394 -25.15 5.20 -1.90
N ALA A 395 -24.61 4.28 -2.68
CA ALA A 395 -23.95 3.08 -2.17
C ALA A 395 -22.61 3.40 -1.49
N VAL A 396 -21.80 4.28 -2.10
CA VAL A 396 -20.48 4.70 -1.54
C VAL A 396 -20.64 5.45 -0.23
N THR A 397 -21.67 6.29 -0.12
CA THR A 397 -21.86 7.21 1.01
C THR A 397 -22.87 6.72 2.06
N GLY A 398 -23.38 5.48 1.90
CA GLY A 398 -24.42 4.96 2.79
C GLY A 398 -25.70 5.80 2.81
N GLY A 399 -26.04 6.42 1.68
CA GLY A 399 -27.19 7.32 1.52
C GLY A 399 -26.92 8.79 1.84
N GLY A 400 -25.66 9.17 2.11
CA GLY A 400 -25.26 10.58 2.30
C GLY A 400 -25.37 11.44 1.05
N LEU A 401 -25.26 10.81 -0.13
CA LEU A 401 -25.59 11.37 -1.44
C LEU A 401 -26.74 10.56 -2.07
N PRO A 402 -27.56 11.15 -2.96
CA PRO A 402 -28.67 10.43 -3.59
C PRO A 402 -28.19 9.50 -4.69
N ALA A 403 -29.05 8.55 -5.05
CA ALA A 403 -28.90 7.77 -6.27
C ALA A 403 -29.04 8.66 -7.52
N TRP A 404 -28.60 8.16 -8.68
CA TRP A 404 -28.71 8.86 -9.96
C TRP A 404 -30.14 9.34 -10.26
N GLY A 405 -30.31 10.61 -10.60
CA GLY A 405 -31.58 11.27 -10.80
C GLY A 405 -32.24 11.81 -9.51
N GLY A 406 -31.70 11.48 -8.34
CA GLY A 406 -32.14 12.06 -7.08
C GLY A 406 -31.71 13.52 -6.92
N ILE A 407 -32.31 14.21 -5.94
CA ILE A 407 -32.02 15.63 -5.70
C ILE A 407 -30.63 15.79 -5.04
N GLY A 408 -29.71 16.37 -5.77
CA GLY A 408 -28.34 16.61 -5.32
C GLY A 408 -28.17 17.79 -4.37
N THR A 409 -26.91 18.12 -4.08
CA THR A 409 -26.57 19.19 -3.11
C THR A 409 -27.02 20.59 -3.55
N LYS A 410 -27.30 20.78 -4.84
CA LYS A 410 -27.81 22.04 -5.43
C LYS A 410 -29.35 22.12 -5.49
N GLY A 411 -30.07 21.11 -5.01
CA GLY A 411 -31.54 21.09 -5.02
C GLY A 411 -32.16 20.74 -6.37
N VAL A 412 -31.40 20.16 -7.29
CA VAL A 412 -31.81 19.71 -8.63
C VAL A 412 -31.40 18.24 -8.85
N PRO A 413 -31.99 17.54 -9.85
CA PRO A 413 -31.58 16.19 -10.17
C PRO A 413 -30.09 16.09 -10.50
N ALA A 414 -29.42 15.11 -9.94
CA ALA A 414 -27.98 14.94 -10.08
C ALA A 414 -27.57 13.49 -10.42
N ALA A 415 -26.39 13.35 -10.96
CA ALA A 415 -25.67 12.09 -11.10
C ALA A 415 -24.23 12.27 -10.64
N TYR A 416 -23.53 11.18 -10.42
CA TYR A 416 -22.18 11.21 -9.85
C TYR A 416 -21.21 10.39 -10.69
N THR A 417 -19.99 10.90 -10.77
CA THR A 417 -18.84 10.27 -11.42
C THR A 417 -17.59 10.55 -10.60
N TYR A 418 -16.48 9.92 -10.95
CA TYR A 418 -15.19 10.18 -10.30
C TYR A 418 -14.05 10.23 -11.31
N ARG A 419 -12.99 10.91 -10.93
CA ARG A 419 -11.70 10.91 -11.63
C ARG A 419 -10.62 10.49 -10.67
N ASP A 420 -9.81 9.50 -11.07
CA ASP A 420 -8.70 8.96 -10.28
C ASP A 420 -7.37 9.41 -10.86
N ALA A 421 -6.49 9.97 -10.03
CA ALA A 421 -5.18 10.46 -10.42
C ALA A 421 -4.20 9.35 -10.82
N ASN A 422 -4.50 8.11 -10.46
CA ASN A 422 -3.69 6.94 -10.76
C ASN A 422 -4.25 6.10 -11.91
N ALA A 423 -5.43 6.44 -12.45
CA ALA A 423 -6.03 5.67 -13.54
C ALA A 423 -5.25 5.79 -14.85
N ASP A 424 -4.62 6.95 -15.10
CA ASP A 424 -3.92 7.28 -16.35
C ASP A 424 -2.39 7.38 -16.15
N THR A 425 -1.84 6.77 -15.09
CA THR A 425 -0.40 6.83 -14.83
C THR A 425 0.31 5.56 -15.26
N ASN A 426 1.31 5.72 -16.13
CA ASN A 426 2.17 4.63 -16.63
C ASN A 426 3.61 4.70 -16.08
N GLY A 427 3.88 5.61 -15.13
CA GLY A 427 5.22 5.92 -14.63
C GLY A 427 5.73 5.03 -13.51
N LEU A 428 5.02 3.96 -13.11
CA LEU A 428 5.41 3.12 -11.98
C LEU A 428 6.84 2.62 -12.11
N LEU A 429 7.15 1.86 -13.13
CA LEU A 429 8.48 1.25 -13.30
C LEU A 429 9.58 2.30 -13.44
N ASP A 430 9.35 3.35 -14.21
CA ASP A 430 10.33 4.40 -14.44
C ASP A 430 10.65 5.16 -13.14
N THR A 431 9.65 5.46 -12.30
CA THR A 431 9.86 6.11 -11.01
C THR A 431 10.80 5.28 -10.13
N TRP A 432 10.53 4.00 -9.93
CA TRP A 432 11.33 3.15 -9.05
C TRP A 432 12.68 2.77 -9.66
N LEU A 433 12.78 2.62 -10.98
CA LEU A 433 14.06 2.47 -11.66
C LEU A 433 14.98 3.66 -11.38
N ARG A 434 14.48 4.89 -11.56
CA ARG A 434 15.25 6.11 -11.29
C ARG A 434 15.61 6.27 -9.82
N MET A 435 14.73 5.87 -8.90
CA MET A 435 15.07 5.81 -7.47
C MET A 435 16.23 4.85 -7.20
N GLY A 436 16.22 3.66 -7.79
CA GLY A 436 17.29 2.67 -7.67
C GLY A 436 18.61 3.08 -8.35
N GLN A 437 18.57 3.98 -9.34
CA GLN A 437 19.75 4.52 -10.02
C GLN A 437 20.37 5.72 -9.28
N ALA A 438 19.62 6.39 -8.42
CA ALA A 438 20.09 7.57 -7.70
C ALA A 438 21.26 7.21 -6.77
N ARG A 439 22.26 8.10 -6.68
CA ARG A 439 23.49 7.93 -5.90
C ARG A 439 23.58 8.90 -4.72
N ASP A 440 22.73 9.90 -4.71
CA ASP A 440 22.66 10.92 -3.67
C ASP A 440 21.27 11.54 -3.57
N LEU A 441 21.07 12.42 -2.59
CA LEU A 441 19.80 13.09 -2.36
C LEU A 441 19.36 13.99 -3.52
N GLU A 442 20.27 14.62 -4.25
CA GLU A 442 19.93 15.51 -5.36
C GLU A 442 19.38 14.71 -6.56
N GLU A 443 20.06 13.63 -6.92
CA GLU A 443 19.59 12.69 -7.96
C GLU A 443 18.25 12.07 -7.54
N PHE A 444 18.10 11.64 -6.29
CA PHE A 444 16.85 11.06 -5.78
C PHE A 444 15.68 12.07 -5.83
N GLN A 445 15.89 13.32 -5.44
CA GLN A 445 14.86 14.36 -5.56
C GLN A 445 14.49 14.68 -7.02
N THR A 446 15.42 14.51 -7.95
CA THR A 446 15.20 14.76 -9.38
C THR A 446 14.14 13.83 -9.95
N VAL A 447 14.04 12.60 -9.45
CA VAL A 447 12.98 11.64 -9.83
C VAL A 447 11.60 12.28 -9.71
N PHE A 448 11.35 13.01 -8.62
CA PHE A 448 10.06 13.64 -8.36
C PHE A 448 9.88 15.00 -9.07
N LYS A 449 10.99 15.66 -9.45
CA LYS A 449 10.96 16.93 -10.23
C LYS A 449 10.55 16.69 -11.69
N GLU A 450 10.81 15.51 -12.22
CA GLU A 450 10.51 15.11 -13.59
C GLU A 450 9.08 14.61 -13.79
N CYS A 451 8.14 15.07 -12.96
CA CYS A 451 6.73 14.74 -13.05
C CYS A 451 6.37 13.30 -12.71
N ARG A 452 7.28 12.60 -12.09
CA ARG A 452 7.02 11.27 -11.55
C ARG A 452 6.47 11.37 -10.14
N GLY A 453 5.57 10.49 -9.81
CA GLY A 453 4.99 10.36 -8.47
C GLY A 453 5.01 8.92 -8.03
N THR A 454 4.84 8.72 -6.73
CA THR A 454 4.81 7.40 -6.12
C THR A 454 3.39 6.88 -5.89
N LEU A 455 2.49 7.19 -6.80
CA LEU A 455 1.10 6.72 -6.83
C LEU A 455 0.31 7.13 -5.57
N TRP A 456 0.44 6.38 -4.49
CA TRP A 456 -0.34 6.52 -3.26
C TRP A 456 0.51 6.47 -1.99
N VAL A 457 1.83 6.66 -2.08
CA VAL A 457 2.71 6.53 -0.93
C VAL A 457 3.54 7.79 -0.65
N ASN A 458 3.83 7.97 0.63
CA ASN A 458 4.95 8.79 1.10
C ASN A 458 6.26 8.07 0.81
N THR A 459 7.35 8.80 0.72
CA THR A 459 8.71 8.25 0.63
C THR A 459 9.56 8.78 1.78
N THR A 460 10.16 7.87 2.52
CA THR A 460 11.17 8.15 3.56
C THR A 460 12.51 7.59 3.08
N TYR A 461 13.58 8.32 3.29
CA TYR A 461 14.90 8.11 2.69
C TYR A 461 16.01 8.35 3.71
N ALA A 462 17.11 7.63 3.57
CA ALA A 462 18.39 7.92 4.22
C ALA A 462 19.56 7.57 3.27
N ASP A 463 20.72 8.24 3.43
CA ASP A 463 21.89 8.02 2.59
C ASP A 463 23.20 7.94 3.37
N ASP A 464 24.29 7.59 2.68
CA ASP A 464 25.63 7.49 3.22
C ASP A 464 26.26 8.85 3.57
N GLN A 465 25.61 9.97 3.19
CA GLN A 465 26.01 11.33 3.54
C GLN A 465 25.37 11.83 4.85
N GLY A 466 24.50 11.04 5.46
CA GLY A 466 23.83 11.37 6.70
C GLY A 466 22.60 12.25 6.56
N ASN A 467 21.98 12.28 5.38
CA ASN A 467 20.71 12.94 5.17
C ASN A 467 19.54 12.00 5.49
N ALA A 468 18.54 12.54 6.20
CA ALA A 468 17.21 11.98 6.28
C ALA A 468 16.27 12.83 5.44
N PHE A 469 15.47 12.22 4.54
CA PHE A 469 14.55 12.94 3.67
C PHE A 469 13.16 12.30 3.68
N TYR A 470 12.15 13.15 3.58
CA TYR A 470 10.75 12.76 3.41
C TYR A 470 10.12 13.55 2.28
N ILE A 471 9.24 12.90 1.54
CA ILE A 471 8.34 13.53 0.59
C ILE A 471 7.01 12.76 0.50
N ASP A 472 5.87 13.48 0.54
CA ASP A 472 4.62 12.96 0.02
C ASP A 472 4.53 13.29 -1.47
N SER A 473 4.99 12.36 -2.30
CA SER A 473 4.97 12.49 -3.75
C SER A 473 3.79 11.79 -4.41
N SER A 474 2.80 11.37 -3.63
CA SER A 474 1.59 10.73 -4.16
C SER A 474 0.89 11.58 -5.23
N SER A 475 0.09 10.93 -6.07
CA SER A 475 -0.63 11.55 -7.18
C SER A 475 -1.83 12.33 -6.63
N VAL A 476 -1.63 13.62 -6.34
CA VAL A 476 -2.68 14.49 -5.77
C VAL A 476 -3.21 15.43 -6.84
N PRO A 477 -4.55 15.53 -7.02
CA PRO A 477 -5.16 16.45 -7.94
C PRO A 477 -4.75 17.92 -7.70
N ASN A 478 -4.35 18.62 -8.73
CA ASN A 478 -3.99 20.03 -8.69
C ASN A 478 -5.25 20.88 -8.88
N LEU A 479 -5.84 21.34 -7.79
CA LEU A 479 -7.00 22.24 -7.82
C LEU A 479 -6.55 23.70 -7.78
N SER A 480 -7.32 24.57 -8.46
CA SER A 480 -7.07 26.01 -8.42
C SER A 480 -7.25 26.55 -6.98
N PRO A 481 -6.58 27.65 -6.61
CA PRO A 481 -6.79 28.31 -5.32
C PRO A 481 -8.26 28.69 -5.08
N ILE A 482 -9.02 28.97 -6.14
CA ILE A 482 -10.46 29.30 -6.06
C ILE A 482 -11.24 28.03 -5.69
N ALA A 483 -10.96 26.90 -6.32
CA ALA A 483 -11.62 25.62 -5.99
C ALA A 483 -11.31 25.19 -4.57
N LEU A 484 -10.06 25.30 -4.11
CA LEU A 484 -9.68 25.04 -2.73
C LEU A 484 -10.41 25.96 -1.73
N GLY A 485 -10.55 27.25 -2.06
CA GLY A 485 -11.32 28.19 -1.23
C GLY A 485 -12.82 27.85 -1.16
N VAL A 486 -13.40 27.29 -2.22
CA VAL A 486 -14.79 26.79 -2.22
C VAL A 486 -14.93 25.57 -1.31
N ILE A 487 -13.95 24.65 -1.34
CA ILE A 487 -13.91 23.51 -0.42
C ILE A 487 -13.88 24.03 1.03
N ASP A 488 -13.04 25.03 1.34
CA ASP A 488 -12.99 25.64 2.68
C ASP A 488 -14.34 26.22 3.13
N ALA A 489 -14.98 26.95 2.23
CA ALA A 489 -16.29 27.51 2.51
C ALA A 489 -17.36 26.42 2.76
N LYS A 490 -17.34 25.34 1.98
CA LYS A 490 -18.23 24.19 2.15
C LYS A 490 -17.95 23.44 3.47
N LEU A 491 -16.69 23.24 3.82
CA LEU A 491 -16.29 22.60 5.10
C LEU A 491 -16.78 23.40 6.30
N ALA A 492 -16.70 24.72 6.24
CA ALA A 492 -17.18 25.60 7.31
C ALA A 492 -18.71 25.68 7.41
N ALA A 493 -19.42 25.57 6.28
CA ALA A 493 -20.85 25.80 6.20
C ALA A 493 -21.72 24.54 6.28
N SER A 494 -21.18 23.36 5.94
CA SER A 494 -21.95 22.11 5.78
C SER A 494 -21.32 20.95 6.55
N PRO A 495 -21.90 20.54 7.70
CA PRO A 495 -21.46 19.36 8.43
C PRO A 495 -21.48 18.08 7.57
N ALA A 496 -22.46 17.91 6.68
CA ALA A 496 -22.56 16.77 5.78
C ALA A 496 -21.39 16.74 4.78
N PHE A 497 -21.02 17.90 4.21
CA PHE A 497 -19.84 17.99 3.34
C PHE A 497 -18.55 17.71 4.13
N ALA A 498 -18.44 18.22 5.34
CA ALA A 498 -17.29 17.95 6.21
C ALA A 498 -17.18 16.44 6.54
N GLN A 499 -18.31 15.77 6.78
CA GLN A 499 -18.33 14.33 7.00
C GLN A 499 -17.82 13.54 5.77
N LEU A 500 -18.31 13.85 4.57
CA LEU A 500 -17.82 13.25 3.33
C LEU A 500 -16.32 13.50 3.13
N PHE A 501 -15.90 14.75 3.30
CA PHE A 501 -14.51 15.12 3.17
C PHE A 501 -13.63 14.40 4.19
N ASN A 502 -14.02 14.29 5.45
CA ASN A 502 -13.28 13.56 6.48
C ASN A 502 -13.26 12.04 6.23
N ALA A 503 -14.28 11.51 5.54
CA ALA A 503 -14.28 10.11 5.07
C ALA A 503 -13.41 9.87 3.82
N GLY A 504 -12.64 10.87 3.34
CA GLY A 504 -11.75 10.74 2.19
C GLY A 504 -12.39 11.13 0.85
N LEU A 505 -13.68 11.48 0.82
CA LEU A 505 -14.43 11.79 -0.39
C LEU A 505 -14.44 13.30 -0.66
N THR A 506 -13.73 13.73 -1.72
CA THR A 506 -13.71 15.14 -2.14
C THR A 506 -14.76 15.34 -3.24
N LEU A 507 -15.90 15.94 -2.88
CA LEU A 507 -16.99 16.21 -3.81
C LEU A 507 -16.83 17.59 -4.46
N LEU A 508 -16.62 17.60 -5.78
CA LEU A 508 -16.49 18.78 -6.63
C LEU A 508 -17.77 19.04 -7.44
N ASP A 509 -17.87 20.25 -7.96
CA ASP A 509 -18.96 20.70 -8.80
C ASP A 509 -18.67 20.42 -10.28
N GLY A 510 -19.25 19.36 -10.81
CA GLY A 510 -19.06 18.95 -12.20
C GLY A 510 -19.67 19.89 -13.25
N ASP A 511 -20.49 20.86 -12.82
CA ASP A 511 -21.05 21.89 -13.71
C ASP A 511 -20.06 23.03 -13.95
N SER A 512 -19.00 23.11 -13.16
CA SER A 512 -18.09 24.25 -13.12
C SER A 512 -16.68 23.89 -13.58
N ILE A 513 -16.21 24.57 -14.62
CA ILE A 513 -14.81 24.49 -15.07
C ILE A 513 -13.79 24.95 -14.00
N ARG A 514 -14.26 25.67 -12.96
CA ARG A 514 -13.46 26.08 -11.80
C ARG A 514 -12.91 24.89 -11.02
N ASP A 515 -13.70 23.82 -10.92
CA ASP A 515 -13.40 22.63 -10.14
C ASP A 515 -12.68 21.53 -10.97
N ASP A 516 -12.40 21.80 -12.25
CA ASP A 516 -11.55 20.93 -13.07
C ASP A 516 -10.11 20.97 -12.53
N TRP A 517 -9.40 19.88 -12.70
CA TRP A 517 -7.99 19.80 -12.33
C TRP A 517 -7.18 20.72 -13.25
N VAL A 518 -6.32 21.54 -12.65
CA VAL A 518 -5.45 22.46 -13.38
C VAL A 518 -4.27 21.68 -13.94
N GLU A 519 -4.09 21.70 -15.25
CA GLU A 519 -2.92 21.10 -15.88
C GLU A 519 -1.64 21.71 -15.28
N GLY A 520 -0.83 20.85 -14.70
CA GLY A 520 0.49 21.19 -14.20
C GLY A 520 1.54 21.08 -15.31
N ARG A 521 2.80 21.27 -14.95
CA ARG A 521 3.97 21.17 -15.84
C ARG A 521 4.01 19.88 -16.69
N CYS A 522 3.34 18.83 -16.24
CA CYS A 522 3.35 17.49 -16.83
C CYS A 522 2.07 17.10 -17.57
N GLY A 523 1.11 17.99 -17.70
CA GLY A 523 -0.13 17.73 -18.42
C GLY A 523 -1.16 16.83 -17.72
N LEU A 524 -0.84 16.29 -16.54
CA LEU A 524 -1.71 15.31 -15.85
C LEU A 524 -2.70 15.92 -14.87
N GLY A 525 -2.66 17.24 -14.62
CA GLY A 525 -3.50 17.88 -13.60
C GLY A 525 -3.13 17.51 -12.16
N LEU A 526 -1.88 17.14 -11.90
CA LEU A 526 -1.36 16.77 -10.57
C LEU A 526 -0.54 17.90 -9.96
N VAL A 527 -0.48 17.95 -8.63
CA VAL A 527 0.34 18.92 -7.91
C VAL A 527 1.81 18.75 -8.29
N PRO A 528 2.49 19.82 -8.74
CA PRO A 528 3.91 19.77 -9.13
C PRO A 528 4.82 19.62 -7.91
N TYR A 529 6.10 19.23 -8.14
CA TYR A 529 7.09 18.97 -7.10
C TYR A 529 7.19 20.10 -6.06
N GLU A 530 7.13 21.34 -6.50
CA GLU A 530 7.25 22.51 -5.63
C GLU A 530 6.13 22.58 -4.59
N GLY A 531 4.93 22.11 -4.92
CA GLY A 531 3.75 22.07 -4.05
C GLY A 531 3.62 20.81 -3.21
N LYS A 532 4.57 19.86 -3.31
CA LYS A 532 4.55 18.60 -2.53
C LYS A 532 5.16 18.81 -1.14
N PRO A 533 4.55 18.26 -0.06
CA PRO A 533 5.16 18.24 1.27
C PRO A 533 6.48 17.48 1.24
N LYS A 534 7.56 18.11 1.70
CA LYS A 534 8.89 17.49 1.75
C LYS A 534 9.78 18.14 2.81
N LEU A 535 10.73 17.36 3.35
CA LEU A 535 11.60 17.78 4.43
C LEU A 535 12.95 17.05 4.37
N VAL A 536 14.05 17.77 4.52
CA VAL A 536 15.40 17.22 4.71
C VAL A 536 15.85 17.51 6.13
N ARG A 537 16.41 16.52 6.82
CA ARG A 537 16.86 16.62 8.20
C ARG A 537 18.22 15.94 8.41
N SER A 538 18.93 16.37 9.46
CA SER A 538 20.10 15.68 10.03
C SER A 538 19.77 14.88 11.28
N ASP A 539 18.59 15.11 11.90
CA ASP A 539 18.06 14.31 13.01
C ASP A 539 17.24 13.13 12.47
N PHE A 540 15.96 13.31 12.22
CA PHE A 540 15.11 12.26 11.67
C PHE A 540 13.96 12.79 10.80
N THR A 541 13.42 11.90 9.98
CA THR A 541 12.08 11.97 9.38
C THR A 541 11.33 10.69 9.70
N GLN A 542 10.00 10.77 9.90
CA GLN A 542 9.18 9.60 10.20
C GLN A 542 7.81 9.69 9.52
N ASN A 543 7.18 8.53 9.28
CA ASN A 543 5.77 8.43 8.97
C ASN A 543 5.22 7.07 9.40
N SER A 544 4.05 7.06 10.03
CA SER A 544 3.26 5.87 10.37
C SER A 544 1.80 6.04 9.90
N ASN A 545 1.63 6.55 8.67
CA ASN A 545 0.38 6.80 7.94
C ASN A 545 -0.46 7.98 8.48
N ASP A 546 0.10 8.85 9.29
CA ASP A 546 -0.47 10.18 9.48
C ASP A 546 -0.05 11.13 8.35
N SER A 547 -0.63 12.30 8.32
CA SER A 547 -0.30 13.29 7.30
C SER A 547 1.14 13.76 7.42
N PHE A 548 1.63 14.38 6.36
CA PHE A 548 2.95 15.02 6.27
C PHE A 548 3.25 15.96 7.45
N TRP A 549 2.23 16.49 8.13
CA TRP A 549 2.38 17.44 9.23
C TRP A 549 3.27 16.91 10.36
N SER A 550 3.16 15.63 10.69
CA SER A 550 3.86 14.98 11.81
C SER A 550 5.19 14.33 11.42
N THR A 551 5.71 14.57 10.20
CA THR A 551 6.96 13.95 9.72
C THR A 551 8.15 14.21 10.64
N ASN A 552 8.22 15.41 11.23
CA ASN A 552 9.10 15.73 12.35
C ASN A 552 8.36 16.73 13.25
N VAL A 553 8.00 16.32 14.45
CA VAL A 553 7.19 17.16 15.35
C VAL A 553 7.93 18.41 15.86
N ASN A 554 9.27 18.44 15.77
CA ASN A 554 10.08 19.62 16.08
C ASN A 554 10.04 20.68 14.97
N VAL A 555 9.71 20.24 13.73
CA VAL A 555 9.63 21.11 12.55
C VAL A 555 8.41 20.66 11.70
N PRO A 556 7.18 20.86 12.21
CA PRO A 556 5.98 20.41 11.50
C PRO A 556 5.83 21.09 10.15
N LEU A 557 5.41 20.33 9.14
CA LEU A 557 5.16 20.84 7.80
C LEU A 557 3.74 21.41 7.73
N GLU A 558 3.60 22.66 7.26
CA GLU A 558 2.30 23.34 7.16
C GLU A 558 2.21 24.16 5.87
N GLY A 559 0.99 24.49 5.45
CA GLY A 559 0.69 25.36 4.31
C GLY A 559 0.58 24.66 2.97
N PHE A 560 0.36 23.33 2.96
CA PHE A 560 0.17 22.55 1.75
C PHE A 560 -1.31 22.40 1.38
N SER A 561 -1.58 21.87 0.18
CA SER A 561 -2.96 21.57 -0.21
C SER A 561 -3.59 20.58 0.79
N LYS A 562 -4.80 20.89 1.26
CA LYS A 562 -5.57 20.01 2.14
C LYS A 562 -5.88 18.63 1.54
N LEU A 563 -5.68 18.46 0.23
CA LEU A 563 -5.78 17.16 -0.42
C LEU A 563 -4.61 16.22 -0.06
N TYR A 564 -3.51 16.73 0.50
CA TYR A 564 -2.44 15.89 1.08
C TYR A 564 -2.80 15.31 2.46
N GLY A 565 -3.74 15.89 3.17
CA GLY A 565 -4.16 15.44 4.49
C GLY A 565 -4.31 16.59 5.48
N PRO A 566 -4.75 16.31 6.71
CA PRO A 566 -4.96 17.31 7.74
C PRO A 566 -3.63 17.79 8.32
N GLU A 567 -3.58 19.07 8.68
CA GLU A 567 -2.58 19.69 9.54
C GLU A 567 -3.15 19.86 10.96
N ARG A 568 -2.29 19.85 11.96
CA ARG A 568 -2.67 20.08 13.36
C ARG A 568 -3.82 19.19 13.83
N SER A 569 -3.75 17.90 13.52
CA SER A 569 -4.75 16.90 13.84
C SER A 569 -4.20 15.86 14.82
N PRO A 570 -5.06 15.20 15.62
CA PRO A 570 -4.63 14.09 16.49
C PRO A 570 -3.89 13.02 15.70
N LEU A 571 -2.78 12.55 16.25
CA LEU A 571 -1.96 11.50 15.65
C LEU A 571 -2.50 10.12 15.99
N ASN A 572 -2.32 9.18 15.06
CA ASN A 572 -2.62 7.79 15.35
C ASN A 572 -1.64 7.22 16.39
N PRO A 573 -2.02 6.17 17.13
CA PRO A 573 -1.19 5.65 18.24
C PRO A 573 0.18 5.12 17.80
N ARG A 574 0.33 4.61 16.56
CA ARG A 574 1.63 4.17 16.03
C ARG A 574 2.57 5.35 15.78
N THR A 575 2.06 6.45 15.23
CA THR A 575 2.83 7.68 15.09
C THR A 575 3.27 8.22 16.44
N ARG A 576 2.37 8.18 17.44
CA ARG A 576 2.68 8.65 18.80
C ARG A 576 3.80 7.85 19.43
N ILE A 577 3.69 6.51 19.50
CA ILE A 577 4.75 5.66 20.08
C ILE A 577 6.04 5.72 19.28
N GLY A 578 5.97 5.72 17.94
CA GLY A 578 7.15 5.82 17.07
C GLY A 578 7.89 7.14 17.27
N THR A 579 7.17 8.26 17.31
CA THR A 579 7.76 9.57 17.57
C THR A 579 8.30 9.69 19.00
N TYR A 580 7.60 9.12 19.98
CA TYR A 580 8.09 9.07 21.36
C TYR A 580 9.43 8.35 21.45
N MET A 581 9.59 7.21 20.78
CA MET A 581 10.85 6.46 20.75
C MET A 581 11.98 7.22 20.06
N LEU A 582 11.69 8.02 19.02
CA LEU A 582 12.67 8.90 18.38
C LEU A 582 13.12 10.06 19.27
N LEU A 583 12.20 10.66 20.03
CA LEU A 583 12.50 11.76 20.95
C LEU A 583 13.14 11.29 22.24
N ASN A 584 12.92 10.03 22.63
CA ASN A 584 13.42 9.43 23.87
C ASN A 584 14.16 8.10 23.57
N PRO A 585 15.24 8.14 22.79
CA PRO A 585 15.87 6.93 22.23
C PRO A 585 16.51 6.02 23.30
N THR A 586 16.74 6.52 24.52
CA THR A 586 17.27 5.76 25.66
C THR A 586 16.21 5.30 26.66
N ASP A 587 14.93 5.59 26.41
CA ASP A 587 13.82 5.16 27.26
C ASP A 587 13.22 3.83 26.80
N PRO A 588 13.39 2.74 27.58
CA PRO A 588 12.85 1.43 27.23
C PRO A 588 11.31 1.38 27.33
N GLY A 589 10.63 2.30 28.02
CA GLY A 589 9.23 2.17 28.37
C GLY A 589 8.97 0.85 29.10
N PHE A 590 8.06 0.03 28.56
CA PHE A 590 7.81 -1.35 29.04
C PHE A 590 8.71 -2.41 28.38
N ALA A 591 9.45 -2.08 27.32
CA ALA A 591 10.31 -3.06 26.67
C ALA A 591 11.58 -3.39 27.47
N ALA A 592 12.19 -4.52 27.15
CA ALA A 592 13.41 -4.99 27.83
C ALA A 592 14.65 -4.11 27.54
N SER A 593 14.65 -3.38 26.43
CA SER A 593 15.77 -2.55 25.99
C SER A 593 15.29 -1.21 25.42
N PRO A 594 16.11 -0.15 25.56
CA PRO A 594 15.85 1.14 24.90
C PRO A 594 15.84 1.01 23.35
N PRO A 595 15.15 1.91 22.64
CA PRO A 595 15.10 1.94 21.19
C PRO A 595 16.45 2.03 20.48
N ALA A 596 17.37 2.85 21.00
CA ALA A 596 18.71 3.12 20.44
C ALA A 596 19.82 2.83 21.44
N GLY A 597 19.72 1.72 22.17
CA GLY A 597 20.72 1.35 23.15
C GLY A 597 20.92 2.39 24.27
N GLN A 598 22.11 2.43 24.85
CA GLN A 598 22.44 3.36 25.96
C GLN A 598 23.03 4.69 25.47
N ASP A 599 23.53 4.76 24.24
CA ASP A 599 24.13 5.95 23.67
C ASP A 599 23.12 6.86 22.95
N GLY A 600 21.90 6.36 22.72
CA GLY A 600 20.83 7.09 22.04
C GLY A 600 21.05 7.28 20.54
N LYS A 601 21.88 6.42 19.92
CA LYS A 601 22.16 6.43 18.48
C LYS A 601 21.66 5.15 17.84
N PHE A 602 21.16 5.26 16.61
CA PHE A 602 20.56 4.16 15.87
C PHE A 602 21.54 3.54 14.88
N GLY A 603 21.74 2.24 14.99
CA GLY A 603 22.34 1.38 13.96
C GLY A 603 21.28 0.49 13.33
N ALA A 604 21.65 -0.31 12.34
CA ALA A 604 20.73 -1.22 11.66
C ALA A 604 20.06 -2.21 12.62
N GLN A 605 20.81 -2.69 13.63
CA GLN A 605 20.27 -3.65 14.60
C GLN A 605 19.26 -2.99 15.54
N ASP A 606 19.49 -1.74 15.95
CA ASP A 606 18.53 -1.03 16.80
C ASP A 606 17.23 -0.76 16.05
N LEU A 607 17.31 -0.39 14.78
CA LEU A 607 16.13 -0.13 13.96
C LEU A 607 15.26 -1.37 13.76
N ILE A 608 15.85 -2.55 13.54
CA ILE A 608 15.06 -3.77 13.48
C ILE A 608 14.51 -4.16 14.86
N ASN A 609 15.26 -3.96 15.93
CA ASN A 609 14.82 -4.21 17.29
C ASN A 609 13.67 -3.28 17.71
N VAL A 610 13.66 -2.02 17.26
CA VAL A 610 12.55 -1.08 17.50
C VAL A 610 11.22 -1.63 16.99
N ILE A 611 11.20 -2.24 15.82
CA ILE A 611 9.98 -2.88 15.30
C ILE A 611 9.53 -3.99 16.26
N HIS A 612 10.46 -4.79 16.74
CA HIS A 612 10.20 -6.02 17.51
C HIS A 612 10.33 -5.85 19.02
N ASN A 613 10.41 -4.63 19.54
CA ASN A 613 10.29 -4.38 20.97
C ASN A 613 8.84 -4.52 21.48
N ASN A 614 7.89 -4.63 20.54
CA ASN A 614 6.48 -4.87 20.76
C ASN A 614 5.79 -3.88 21.71
N ARG A 615 6.31 -2.63 21.77
CA ARG A 615 5.73 -1.53 22.53
C ARG A 615 4.40 -1.09 21.91
N THR A 616 3.50 -0.64 22.78
CA THR A 616 2.19 -0.13 22.37
C THR A 616 1.85 1.14 23.13
N TRP A 617 1.43 2.16 22.40
CA TRP A 617 1.07 3.45 22.98
C TRP A 617 0.02 3.33 24.08
N TYR A 618 -0.99 2.50 23.87
CA TYR A 618 -2.07 2.44 24.82
C TYR A 618 -1.71 1.69 26.13
N ALA A 619 -0.81 0.74 26.10
CA ALA A 619 -0.33 0.15 27.34
C ALA A 619 0.47 1.18 28.14
N GLU A 620 1.35 1.93 27.49
CA GLU A 620 2.15 2.96 28.16
C GLU A 620 1.31 4.09 28.75
N GLU A 621 0.20 4.43 28.10
CA GLU A 621 -0.70 5.51 28.57
C GLU A 621 -1.75 5.05 29.59
N PHE A 622 -2.33 3.85 29.43
CA PHE A 622 -3.53 3.46 30.19
C PHE A 622 -3.33 2.33 31.19
N LEU A 623 -2.28 1.49 31.08
CA LEU A 623 -2.12 0.33 31.94
C LEU A 623 -1.98 0.69 33.41
N GLY A 624 -1.25 1.77 33.72
CA GLY A 624 -1.10 2.27 35.08
C GLY A 624 -2.43 2.63 35.73
N GLU A 625 -3.27 3.36 35.02
CA GLU A 625 -4.60 3.75 35.47
C GLU A 625 -5.57 2.58 35.61
N LEU A 626 -5.51 1.62 34.68
CA LEU A 626 -6.31 0.40 34.78
C LEU A 626 -5.93 -0.42 36.00
N ARG A 627 -4.64 -0.60 36.28
CA ARG A 627 -4.12 -1.28 37.47
C ARG A 627 -4.57 -0.61 38.76
N ALA A 628 -4.57 0.71 38.82
CA ALA A 628 -5.05 1.46 39.96
C ALA A 628 -6.53 1.20 40.25
N ARG A 629 -7.37 1.18 39.19
CA ARG A 629 -8.81 0.85 39.30
C ARG A 629 -9.04 -0.61 39.66
N CYS A 630 -8.27 -1.52 39.12
CA CYS A 630 -8.26 -2.94 39.50
C CYS A 630 -7.96 -3.12 40.98
N THR A 631 -6.97 -2.40 41.51
CA THR A 631 -6.62 -2.43 42.94
C THR A 631 -7.75 -1.86 43.78
N ALA A 632 -8.38 -0.79 43.34
CA ALA A 632 -9.46 -0.11 44.09
C ALA A 632 -10.75 -0.94 44.16
N ILE A 633 -11.14 -1.61 43.05
CA ILE A 633 -12.35 -2.47 43.02
C ILE A 633 -12.14 -3.78 43.79
N GLY A 634 -10.94 -4.33 43.79
CA GLY A 634 -10.59 -5.59 44.49
C GLY A 634 -11.49 -6.76 44.07
N ALA A 635 -12.24 -7.32 45.01
CA ALA A 635 -13.19 -8.41 44.78
C ALA A 635 -14.61 -7.91 44.42
N GLY A 636 -14.81 -6.59 44.25
CA GLY A 636 -16.10 -6.00 43.86
C GLY A 636 -16.53 -6.43 42.46
N GLU A 637 -17.83 -6.32 42.22
CA GLU A 637 -18.40 -6.56 40.90
C GLU A 637 -18.47 -5.28 40.07
N VAL A 638 -18.34 -5.42 38.78
CA VAL A 638 -18.42 -4.35 37.77
C VAL A 638 -19.65 -4.59 36.89
N ASN A 639 -20.40 -3.54 36.64
CA ASN A 639 -21.59 -3.59 35.79
C ASN A 639 -21.21 -3.79 34.32
N LEU A 640 -22.01 -4.61 33.64
CA LEU A 640 -21.87 -4.81 32.17
C LEU A 640 -22.72 -3.80 31.42
N SER A 641 -22.27 -3.33 30.27
CA SER A 641 -23.06 -2.45 29.41
C SER A 641 -24.36 -3.06 28.92
N ALA A 642 -24.39 -4.39 28.77
CA ALA A 642 -25.57 -5.15 28.39
C ALA A 642 -26.52 -5.47 29.56
N GLY A 643 -26.17 -5.09 30.79
CA GLY A 643 -26.89 -5.38 32.02
C GLY A 643 -26.33 -6.59 32.76
N GLY A 644 -26.52 -6.59 34.06
CA GLY A 644 -25.89 -7.55 35.00
C GLY A 644 -24.55 -7.04 35.49
N SER A 645 -23.83 -7.91 36.22
CA SER A 645 -22.50 -7.59 36.75
C SER A 645 -21.61 -8.84 36.75
N ARG A 646 -20.29 -8.60 36.76
CA ARG A 646 -19.30 -9.66 36.91
C ARG A 646 -18.10 -9.22 37.75
N SER A 647 -17.38 -10.19 38.30
CA SER A 647 -16.07 -9.93 38.89
C SER A 647 -15.01 -9.81 37.78
N VAL A 648 -14.12 -8.84 37.93
CA VAL A 648 -12.92 -8.67 37.11
C VAL A 648 -11.63 -9.06 37.82
N ALA A 649 -11.73 -9.59 39.02
CA ALA A 649 -10.59 -9.83 39.91
C ALA A 649 -9.49 -10.73 39.28
N SER A 650 -9.87 -11.81 38.57
CA SER A 650 -8.89 -12.68 37.90
C SER A 650 -8.15 -11.99 36.77
N ALA A 651 -8.84 -11.19 35.94
CA ALA A 651 -8.23 -10.41 34.90
C ALA A 651 -7.33 -9.29 35.45
N CYS A 652 -7.78 -8.67 36.54
CA CYS A 652 -6.98 -7.67 37.26
C CYS A 652 -5.69 -8.26 37.84
N ALA A 653 -5.72 -9.49 38.35
CA ALA A 653 -4.51 -10.19 38.81
C ALA A 653 -3.53 -10.43 37.66
N VAL A 654 -4.01 -10.87 36.51
CA VAL A 654 -3.20 -11.05 35.30
C VAL A 654 -2.60 -9.74 34.84
N LEU A 655 -3.40 -8.67 34.77
CA LEU A 655 -2.92 -7.34 34.32
C LEU A 655 -1.93 -6.71 35.32
N ALA A 656 -1.98 -7.07 36.60
CA ALA A 656 -1.03 -6.57 37.59
C ALA A 656 0.41 -7.05 37.30
N ASP A 657 0.52 -8.30 36.83
CA ASP A 657 1.80 -8.95 36.52
C ASP A 657 2.21 -8.84 35.03
N TRP A 658 1.33 -8.34 34.14
CA TRP A 658 1.65 -8.21 32.73
C TRP A 658 2.80 -7.23 32.51
N ASP A 659 3.74 -7.58 31.62
CA ASP A 659 4.92 -6.78 31.29
C ASP A 659 4.65 -5.49 30.47
N GLY A 660 3.44 -5.32 29.94
CA GLY A 660 3.02 -4.13 29.17
C GLY A 660 3.39 -4.16 27.67
N VAL A 661 3.95 -5.29 27.19
CA VAL A 661 4.34 -5.50 25.78
C VAL A 661 3.61 -6.69 25.18
N TYR A 662 3.66 -6.80 23.84
CA TYR A 662 3.00 -7.89 23.09
C TYR A 662 4.01 -8.96 22.65
N GLU A 663 4.80 -9.49 23.62
CA GLU A 663 5.68 -10.64 23.40
C GLU A 663 4.89 -11.95 23.38
N GLN A 664 5.47 -13.01 22.82
CA GLN A 664 4.82 -14.34 22.79
C GLN A 664 4.57 -14.89 24.18
N GLU A 665 5.48 -14.63 25.08
CA GLU A 665 5.46 -15.06 26.48
C GLU A 665 4.62 -14.17 27.37
N SER A 666 4.22 -12.98 26.91
CA SER A 666 3.44 -12.01 27.68
C SER A 666 2.08 -12.59 28.06
N VAL A 667 1.80 -12.59 29.36
CA VAL A 667 0.52 -13.02 29.96
C VAL A 667 -0.27 -11.77 30.32
N GLY A 668 -1.43 -11.57 29.69
CA GLY A 668 -2.29 -10.38 29.89
C GLY A 668 -2.43 -9.46 28.68
N ALA A 669 -1.57 -9.58 27.66
CA ALA A 669 -1.63 -8.74 26.46
C ALA A 669 -2.99 -8.79 25.76
N HIS A 670 -3.57 -9.98 25.58
CA HIS A 670 -4.89 -10.19 24.98
C HIS A 670 -6.04 -9.69 25.88
N VAL A 671 -5.87 -9.74 27.20
CA VAL A 671 -6.82 -9.15 28.17
C VAL A 671 -6.82 -7.63 28.03
N PHE A 672 -5.64 -7.02 27.93
CA PHE A 672 -5.54 -5.59 27.69
C PHE A 672 -6.12 -5.18 26.32
N ARG A 673 -5.89 -5.99 25.26
CA ARG A 673 -6.47 -5.75 23.93
C ARG A 673 -7.99 -5.64 23.98
N VAL A 674 -8.68 -6.61 24.55
CA VAL A 674 -10.15 -6.58 24.59
C VAL A 674 -10.68 -5.43 25.42
N PHE A 675 -9.96 -5.04 26.50
CA PHE A 675 -10.25 -3.85 27.27
C PHE A 675 -10.13 -2.57 26.44
N ILE A 676 -8.98 -2.32 25.81
CA ILE A 676 -8.69 -1.06 25.16
C ILE A 676 -9.55 -0.84 23.89
N VAL A 677 -9.86 -1.91 23.16
CA VAL A 677 -10.78 -1.86 22.03
C VAL A 677 -12.18 -1.44 22.47
N ASP A 678 -12.69 -2.02 23.53
CA ASP A 678 -13.99 -1.65 24.10
C ASP A 678 -14.00 -0.22 24.63
N TYR A 679 -13.00 0.14 25.43
CA TYR A 679 -12.88 1.47 26.05
C TYR A 679 -12.86 2.59 25.02
N ARG A 680 -12.06 2.46 23.99
CA ARG A 680 -11.97 3.48 22.94
C ARG A 680 -13.26 3.64 22.15
N SER A 681 -13.97 2.55 21.90
CA SER A 681 -15.22 2.60 21.13
C SER A 681 -16.36 3.24 21.90
N LYS A 682 -16.41 3.05 23.23
CA LYS A 682 -17.50 3.55 24.09
C LYS A 682 -17.17 4.87 24.76
N PHE A 683 -15.94 5.04 25.18
CA PHE A 683 -15.52 6.08 26.11
C PHE A 683 -14.37 6.95 25.61
N GLY A 684 -14.13 7.03 24.30
CA GLY A 684 -13.08 7.85 23.72
C GLY A 684 -13.18 9.35 24.08
N SER A 685 -14.37 9.81 24.48
CA SER A 685 -14.60 11.18 24.99
C SER A 685 -14.24 11.38 26.47
N HIS A 686 -13.86 10.33 27.19
CA HIS A 686 -13.47 10.39 28.61
C HIS A 686 -12.00 10.80 28.82
N LEU A 687 -11.30 11.21 27.79
CA LEU A 687 -9.97 11.79 27.92
C LEU A 687 -10.08 13.22 28.46
N THR A 688 -9.28 13.54 29.49
CA THR A 688 -9.32 14.85 30.15
C THR A 688 -8.40 15.88 29.52
N ALA A 689 -7.38 15.46 28.75
CA ALA A 689 -6.52 16.33 27.99
C ALA A 689 -6.99 16.34 26.51
N PRO A 690 -7.63 17.45 26.05
CA PRO A 690 -7.99 17.58 24.64
C PRO A 690 -6.72 17.65 23.77
N PHE A 691 -6.87 17.41 22.48
CA PHE A 691 -5.76 17.53 21.55
C PHE A 691 -5.18 18.95 21.55
N ASP A 692 -3.85 19.02 21.71
CA ASP A 692 -3.06 20.24 21.59
C ASP A 692 -1.99 20.05 20.49
N PRO A 693 -2.05 20.80 19.40
CA PRO A 693 -1.04 20.70 18.33
C PRO A 693 0.38 21.11 18.77
N ALA A 694 0.54 21.76 19.93
CA ALA A 694 1.84 22.07 20.51
C ALA A 694 2.43 20.88 21.29
N ASP A 695 1.60 19.90 21.65
CA ASP A 695 2.01 18.64 22.28
C ASP A 695 1.22 17.47 21.69
N PRO A 696 1.48 17.13 20.42
CA PRO A 696 0.68 16.14 19.69
C PRO A 696 0.99 14.69 20.13
N ILE A 697 2.06 14.47 20.86
CA ILE A 697 2.42 13.13 21.35
C ILE A 697 1.62 12.80 22.62
N ALA A 698 1.61 13.71 23.62
CA ALA A 698 0.89 13.46 24.86
C ALA A 698 -0.63 13.69 24.75
N THR A 699 -1.08 14.39 23.70
CA THR A 699 -2.51 14.75 23.57
C THR A 699 -3.17 14.18 22.29
N PRO A 700 -4.48 13.84 22.32
CA PRO A 700 -5.35 13.77 23.52
C PRO A 700 -4.90 12.62 24.43
N GLY A 701 -5.02 12.78 25.70
CA GLY A 701 -4.55 11.78 26.65
C GLY A 701 -5.22 11.88 28.02
N VAL A 702 -4.76 11.04 28.91
CA VAL A 702 -5.16 10.93 30.32
C VAL A 702 -6.66 10.60 30.52
N PRO A 703 -6.99 9.39 30.92
CA PRO A 703 -8.38 9.04 31.25
C PRO A 703 -8.91 9.89 32.41
N ALA A 704 -10.22 10.10 32.41
CA ALA A 704 -10.87 10.80 33.54
C ALA A 704 -10.55 10.08 34.85
N PRO A 705 -10.33 10.83 35.96
CA PRO A 705 -10.07 10.24 37.27
C PRO A 705 -11.17 9.27 37.65
N ALA A 706 -10.80 8.14 38.29
CA ALA A 706 -11.77 7.20 38.83
C ALA A 706 -12.66 7.89 39.90
N ASN A 707 -13.94 7.52 39.92
CA ASN A 707 -14.83 7.87 41.02
C ASN A 707 -14.80 6.77 42.09
N PRO A 708 -14.12 6.94 43.23
CA PRO A 708 -13.99 5.87 44.24
C PRO A 708 -15.34 5.47 44.87
N ALA A 709 -16.37 6.32 44.75
CA ALA A 709 -17.70 6.03 45.26
C ALA A 709 -18.55 5.18 44.30
N ASP A 710 -18.12 5.01 43.04
CA ASP A 710 -18.86 4.28 42.00
C ASP A 710 -17.94 3.56 41.02
N LEU A 711 -17.07 2.70 41.56
CA LEU A 711 -16.16 1.90 40.74
C LEU A 711 -16.86 0.84 39.88
N ALA A 712 -18.06 0.38 40.34
CA ALA A 712 -18.84 -0.58 39.56
C ALA A 712 -19.28 -0.05 38.18
N ASN A 713 -19.35 1.28 38.03
CA ASN A 713 -19.68 1.96 36.76
C ASN A 713 -18.48 2.73 36.17
N ASP A 714 -17.26 2.49 36.68
CA ASP A 714 -16.08 3.14 36.11
C ASP A 714 -15.88 2.71 34.63
N PRO A 715 -15.74 3.64 33.67
CA PRO A 715 -15.66 3.34 32.27
C PRO A 715 -14.58 2.34 31.89
N MET A 716 -13.40 2.39 32.53
CA MET A 716 -12.33 1.46 32.24
C MET A 716 -12.64 0.06 32.76
N LEU A 717 -13.22 -0.04 33.98
CA LEU A 717 -13.60 -1.34 34.54
C LEU A 717 -14.77 -1.96 33.77
N VAL A 718 -15.79 -1.15 33.39
CA VAL A 718 -16.90 -1.62 32.54
C VAL A 718 -16.38 -2.17 31.22
N SER A 719 -15.44 -1.48 30.57
CA SER A 719 -14.85 -1.94 29.31
C SER A 719 -13.99 -3.19 29.49
N LEU A 720 -13.31 -3.33 30.62
CA LEU A 720 -12.62 -4.56 30.95
C LEU A 720 -13.64 -5.71 31.09
N ALA A 721 -14.71 -5.51 31.86
CA ALA A 721 -15.76 -6.51 32.10
C ALA A 721 -16.42 -6.97 30.76
N ASP A 722 -16.81 -6.03 29.93
CA ASP A 722 -17.40 -6.30 28.62
C ASP A 722 -16.41 -7.00 27.65
N GLY A 723 -15.12 -6.61 27.68
CA GLY A 723 -14.07 -7.26 26.91
C GLY A 723 -13.84 -8.73 27.32
N LEU A 724 -13.92 -9.00 28.63
CA LEU A 724 -13.76 -10.37 29.13
C LEU A 724 -14.86 -11.32 28.67
N GLU A 725 -16.10 -10.86 28.46
CA GLU A 725 -17.17 -11.70 27.90
C GLU A 725 -16.79 -12.27 26.54
N ARG A 726 -15.97 -11.56 25.75
CA ARG A 726 -15.50 -12.03 24.45
C ARG A 726 -14.47 -13.13 24.58
N LEU A 727 -13.53 -13.00 25.54
CA LEU A 727 -12.55 -14.05 25.82
C LEU A 727 -13.24 -15.31 26.33
N ASP A 728 -14.25 -15.16 27.22
CA ASP A 728 -15.05 -16.27 27.73
C ASP A 728 -15.80 -16.99 26.59
N LEU A 729 -16.42 -16.25 25.69
CA LEU A 729 -17.11 -16.81 24.51
C LEU A 729 -16.14 -17.51 23.56
N GLY A 730 -14.92 -16.98 23.41
CA GLY A 730 -13.86 -17.57 22.63
C GLY A 730 -13.18 -18.76 23.34
N GLY A 731 -13.48 -19.00 24.60
CA GLY A 731 -12.84 -20.05 25.41
C GLY A 731 -11.36 -19.77 25.65
N ILE A 732 -10.97 -18.48 25.71
CA ILE A 732 -9.58 -18.05 25.88
C ILE A 732 -9.32 -17.75 27.34
N ALA A 733 -8.33 -18.43 27.92
CA ALA A 733 -7.92 -18.20 29.29
C ALA A 733 -7.21 -16.85 29.44
N TYR A 734 -7.50 -16.11 30.53
CA TYR A 734 -6.91 -14.78 30.76
C TYR A 734 -5.41 -14.85 31.04
N ASP A 735 -4.94 -15.96 31.63
CA ASP A 735 -3.54 -16.25 31.95
C ASP A 735 -2.79 -16.99 30.81
N ALA A 736 -3.37 -17.08 29.63
CA ALA A 736 -2.69 -17.68 28.49
C ALA A 736 -1.52 -16.79 28.04
N PRO A 737 -0.33 -17.33 27.74
CA PRO A 737 0.71 -16.61 27.04
C PRO A 737 0.22 -16.20 25.65
N LEU A 738 0.54 -14.97 25.19
CA LEU A 738 0.02 -14.44 23.95
C LEU A 738 0.27 -15.37 22.76
N GLY A 739 1.47 -15.93 22.61
CA GLY A 739 1.84 -16.81 21.50
C GLY A 739 1.07 -18.14 21.44
N THR A 740 0.31 -18.48 22.48
CA THR A 740 -0.58 -19.66 22.47
C THR A 740 -1.96 -19.36 21.89
N VAL A 741 -2.33 -18.08 21.81
CA VAL A 741 -3.64 -17.60 21.34
C VAL A 741 -3.53 -16.60 20.18
N GLN A 742 -2.31 -16.24 19.80
CA GLN A 742 -2.00 -15.40 18.63
C GLN A 742 -0.91 -16.09 17.81
N TYR A 743 -1.24 -16.46 16.59
CA TYR A 743 -0.36 -17.27 15.76
C TYR A 743 -0.51 -16.92 14.28
N PHE A 744 0.50 -17.21 13.49
CA PHE A 744 0.41 -17.24 12.04
C PHE A 744 0.40 -18.69 11.56
N GLN A 745 -0.58 -19.04 10.73
CA GLN A 745 -0.63 -20.34 10.06
C GLN A 745 -0.55 -20.09 8.55
N PRO A 746 0.54 -20.52 7.89
CA PRO A 746 0.68 -20.39 6.46
C PRO A 746 -0.52 -21.02 5.74
N SER A 747 -1.14 -20.28 4.87
CA SER A 747 -2.16 -20.78 3.98
C SER A 747 -1.63 -20.63 2.55
N GLY A 748 -1.84 -21.65 1.73
CA GLY A 748 -1.85 -21.45 0.28
C GLY A 748 -2.86 -20.38 -0.05
N GLY A 749 -2.74 -19.74 -1.20
CA GLY A 749 -3.76 -18.83 -1.68
C GLY A 749 -5.13 -19.48 -1.58
N VAL A 750 -6.17 -18.68 -1.46
CA VAL A 750 -7.52 -19.21 -1.65
C VAL A 750 -7.59 -19.68 -3.09
N PRO A 751 -7.74 -20.98 -3.38
CA PRO A 751 -7.99 -21.40 -4.75
C PRO A 751 -9.18 -20.57 -5.26
N PRO A 752 -9.14 -20.07 -6.48
CA PRO A 752 -10.28 -19.38 -7.03
C PRO A 752 -11.56 -20.21 -6.86
N GLY A 753 -12.54 -19.67 -6.16
CA GLY A 753 -13.79 -20.39 -5.80
C GLY A 753 -13.67 -21.37 -4.60
N GLY A 754 -12.54 -21.38 -3.89
CA GLY A 754 -12.29 -22.27 -2.74
C GLY A 754 -12.14 -21.54 -1.40
N THR A 755 -12.00 -22.32 -0.34
CA THR A 755 -11.65 -21.85 1.01
C THR A 755 -10.12 -21.91 1.18
N ALA A 756 -9.52 -20.94 1.87
CA ALA A 756 -8.11 -21.01 2.24
C ALA A 756 -7.83 -22.31 3.01
N VAL A 757 -6.85 -23.08 2.54
CA VAL A 757 -6.43 -24.32 3.18
C VAL A 757 -5.19 -24.02 3.99
N ASN A 758 -5.21 -24.34 5.29
CA ASN A 758 -4.04 -24.29 6.12
C ASN A 758 -3.02 -25.36 5.67
N LEU A 759 -1.84 -24.93 5.24
CA LEU A 759 -0.86 -25.80 4.58
C LEU A 759 0.40 -26.05 5.40
N GLY A 760 0.48 -25.52 6.63
CA GLY A 760 1.68 -25.68 7.44
C GLY A 760 1.44 -25.66 8.96
N PRO A 761 2.50 -25.80 9.75
CA PRO A 761 2.42 -25.64 11.20
C PRO A 761 2.05 -24.21 11.56
N SER A 762 1.40 -24.03 12.71
CA SER A 762 1.20 -22.72 13.32
C SER A 762 2.48 -22.25 14.00
N PHE A 763 2.79 -20.96 13.85
CA PHE A 763 3.91 -20.30 14.52
C PHE A 763 3.37 -19.29 15.52
N PRO A 764 3.82 -19.27 16.78
CA PRO A 764 3.50 -18.20 17.70
C PRO A 764 3.86 -16.84 17.08
N TRP A 765 3.01 -15.82 17.30
CA TRP A 765 3.22 -14.54 16.65
C TRP A 765 3.15 -13.40 17.65
N HIS A 766 4.21 -12.59 17.73
CA HIS A 766 4.25 -11.41 18.61
C HIS A 766 3.83 -10.13 17.85
N GLY A 767 3.61 -9.04 18.56
CA GLY A 767 3.08 -7.77 18.05
C GLY A 767 1.60 -7.58 18.38
N GLY A 768 1.06 -6.42 18.10
CA GLY A 768 -0.32 -6.05 18.38
C GLY A 768 -0.99 -5.36 17.19
N ASP A 769 -2.29 -5.05 17.28
CA ASP A 769 -2.97 -4.31 16.23
C ASP A 769 -2.59 -2.82 16.30
N GLY A 770 -1.99 -2.32 15.23
CA GLY A 770 -1.51 -0.94 15.19
C GLY A 770 -2.61 0.11 15.34
N SER A 771 -3.84 -0.22 14.97
CA SER A 771 -4.99 0.68 15.08
C SER A 771 -5.76 0.48 16.39
N LEU A 772 -5.86 -0.75 16.87
CA LEU A 772 -6.63 -1.11 18.07
C LEU A 772 -5.81 -0.99 19.34
N ASP A 773 -4.63 -1.59 19.35
CA ASP A 773 -3.74 -1.66 20.53
C ASP A 773 -2.73 -0.51 20.56
N GLY A 774 -2.50 0.11 19.41
CA GLY A 774 -1.45 1.13 19.25
C GLY A 774 -0.05 0.54 19.17
N ALA A 775 0.10 -0.71 18.72
CA ALA A 775 1.38 -1.38 18.62
C ALA A 775 2.19 -0.86 17.43
N PHE A 776 3.49 -0.63 17.63
CA PHE A 776 4.40 -0.24 16.55
C PHE A 776 4.67 -1.42 15.60
N ASN A 777 4.94 -2.62 16.15
CA ASN A 777 4.90 -3.86 15.39
C ASN A 777 3.45 -4.24 15.10
N ALA A 778 2.91 -3.70 14.01
CA ALA A 778 1.51 -3.88 13.69
C ALA A 778 1.25 -5.22 13.01
N ILE A 779 0.37 -5.99 13.61
CA ILE A 779 -0.17 -7.22 13.03
C ILE A 779 -1.69 -7.24 13.22
N ARG A 780 -2.40 -8.05 12.43
CA ARG A 780 -3.85 -8.18 12.57
C ARG A 780 -4.29 -9.60 12.23
N GLY A 781 -5.21 -10.11 13.02
CA GLY A 781 -5.90 -11.38 12.75
C GLY A 781 -6.71 -11.31 11.46
N SER A 782 -6.98 -12.45 10.86
CA SER A 782 -7.91 -12.55 9.74
C SER A 782 -9.23 -11.92 10.19
N SER A 783 -9.60 -10.80 9.55
CA SER A 783 -10.86 -10.18 9.92
C SER A 783 -11.99 -11.06 9.45
N SER A 784 -13.02 -11.12 10.25
CA SER A 784 -14.34 -11.56 9.87
C SER A 784 -15.04 -10.57 8.93
N SER A 785 -14.32 -9.82 8.10
CA SER A 785 -14.91 -9.12 6.98
C SER A 785 -15.25 -10.06 5.81
N VAL A 786 -14.75 -11.25 5.80
CA VAL A 786 -15.60 -12.36 5.39
C VAL A 786 -16.72 -12.34 6.41
N ALA A 787 -17.71 -11.53 6.16
CA ALA A 787 -18.68 -10.99 7.12
C ALA A 787 -19.52 -12.08 7.80
N GLU A 788 -19.17 -13.29 7.67
CA GLU A 788 -19.95 -14.46 8.00
C GLU A 788 -19.11 -15.66 8.34
N ASP A 789 -17.80 -15.47 8.52
CA ASP A 789 -17.06 -16.48 9.22
C ASP A 789 -17.54 -16.47 10.69
N THR A 790 -18.54 -17.29 10.89
CA THR A 790 -19.28 -17.50 12.13
C THR A 790 -18.44 -18.11 13.23
N ARG A 791 -17.15 -17.89 13.24
CA ARG A 791 -16.18 -18.55 14.10
C ARG A 791 -16.21 -18.10 15.54
N LEU A 792 -16.86 -17.02 15.87
CA LEU A 792 -17.38 -16.80 17.21
C LEU A 792 -18.86 -16.53 17.10
N PRO A 793 -19.69 -17.11 17.97
CA PRO A 793 -21.05 -16.68 18.08
C PRO A 793 -21.02 -15.16 18.28
N ARG A 794 -21.55 -14.41 17.32
CA ARG A 794 -21.75 -12.98 17.50
C ARG A 794 -22.58 -12.84 18.75
N VAL A 795 -21.99 -12.22 19.78
CA VAL A 795 -22.82 -11.74 20.85
C VAL A 795 -23.74 -10.70 20.22
N ASN A 796 -25.02 -11.01 20.10
CA ASN A 796 -26.05 -10.10 19.59
C ASN A 796 -26.27 -8.94 20.57
N SER A 797 -25.21 -8.33 21.03
CA SER A 797 -25.22 -7.12 21.82
C SER A 797 -24.70 -5.98 20.98
N PRO A 798 -25.53 -4.99 20.64
CA PRO A 798 -25.08 -3.80 19.93
C PRO A 798 -24.05 -2.98 20.73
N THR A 799 -23.83 -3.32 22.00
CA THR A 799 -22.94 -2.60 22.92
C THR A 799 -21.55 -3.21 23.05
N ILE A 800 -21.30 -4.42 22.54
CA ILE A 800 -19.98 -5.07 22.62
C ILE A 800 -19.32 -5.00 21.26
N PRO A 801 -18.25 -4.19 21.05
CA PRO A 801 -17.51 -4.15 19.79
C PRO A 801 -16.93 -5.51 19.48
N GLN A 802 -16.97 -5.95 18.25
CA GLN A 802 -16.39 -7.23 17.88
C GLN A 802 -14.87 -7.12 17.80
N THR A 803 -14.16 -8.07 18.41
CA THR A 803 -12.71 -8.18 18.26
C THR A 803 -12.44 -8.91 16.95
N ALA A 804 -11.89 -8.20 15.97
CA ALA A 804 -11.57 -8.76 14.68
C ALA A 804 -10.60 -9.95 14.81
N GLY A 805 -10.81 -11.00 14.02
CA GLY A 805 -9.89 -12.11 13.88
C GLY A 805 -9.89 -13.16 14.97
N LEU A 806 -10.79 -13.08 15.97
CA LEU A 806 -10.88 -14.15 16.96
C LEU A 806 -11.47 -15.43 16.33
N SER A 807 -10.79 -16.59 16.50
CA SER A 807 -11.21 -17.87 15.91
C SER A 807 -12.53 -18.36 16.47
N ALA A 808 -13.26 -19.11 15.64
CA ALA A 808 -14.48 -19.82 16.03
C ALA A 808 -14.24 -21.06 16.90
N THR A 809 -13.07 -21.66 16.77
CA THR A 809 -12.74 -22.82 17.60
C THR A 809 -12.40 -22.34 19.00
N PRO A 810 -13.15 -22.76 20.04
CA PRO A 810 -12.86 -22.33 21.37
C PRO A 810 -11.41 -22.62 21.78
N GLY A 811 -10.72 -21.57 22.27
CA GLY A 811 -9.32 -21.61 22.68
C GLY A 811 -8.28 -21.41 21.58
N GLU A 812 -8.64 -21.33 20.30
CA GLU A 812 -7.67 -21.12 19.23
C GLU A 812 -7.11 -19.67 19.17
N GLY A 813 -7.94 -18.66 19.44
CA GLY A 813 -7.50 -17.26 19.40
C GLY A 813 -7.41 -16.65 17.99
N TRP A 814 -6.32 -15.90 17.71
CA TRP A 814 -6.19 -15.07 16.48
C TRP A 814 -5.20 -15.69 15.49
N ASN A 815 -5.65 -16.04 14.29
CA ASN A 815 -4.78 -16.35 13.17
C ASN A 815 -4.42 -15.05 12.43
N ILE A 816 -3.14 -14.71 12.40
CA ILE A 816 -2.65 -13.46 11.80
C ILE A 816 -2.63 -13.57 10.27
N ALA A 817 -3.14 -12.56 9.60
CA ALA A 817 -3.25 -12.53 8.13
C ALA A 817 -2.73 -11.23 7.51
N TYR A 818 -2.27 -10.29 8.34
CA TYR A 818 -1.86 -8.96 7.90
C TYR A 818 -0.87 -8.34 8.89
N GLY A 819 0.00 -7.44 8.41
CA GLY A 819 0.86 -6.63 9.25
C GLY A 819 2.28 -6.49 8.75
N THR A 820 3.23 -6.37 9.68
CA THR A 820 4.68 -6.34 9.41
C THR A 820 5.04 -7.39 8.38
N SER A 821 5.46 -6.95 7.19
CA SER A 821 5.65 -7.81 5.99
C SER A 821 7.11 -7.83 5.52
N TRP A 822 7.51 -7.05 4.53
CA TRP A 822 8.91 -6.78 4.24
C TRP A 822 9.41 -5.71 5.21
N HIS A 823 10.27 -6.09 6.15
CA HIS A 823 10.74 -5.14 7.16
C HIS A 823 12.24 -5.27 7.38
N PHE A 824 12.91 -4.14 7.57
CA PHE A 824 14.36 -4.10 7.78
C PHE A 824 14.83 -2.84 8.50
N GLY A 825 15.97 -2.96 9.18
CA GLY A 825 16.83 -1.87 9.59
C GLY A 825 18.07 -1.85 8.71
N LEU A 826 18.47 -0.67 8.24
CA LEU A 826 19.60 -0.43 7.35
C LEU A 826 20.48 0.68 7.88
N GLU A 827 21.80 0.57 7.72
CA GLU A 827 22.79 1.63 7.91
C GLU A 827 23.82 1.58 6.79
N PHE A 828 24.53 2.68 6.60
CA PHE A 828 25.62 2.78 5.64
C PHE A 828 26.96 2.77 6.38
N THR A 829 27.90 1.92 5.93
CA THR A 829 29.24 1.75 6.52
C THR A 829 30.31 2.03 5.49
N ASP A 830 31.58 1.99 5.88
CA ASP A 830 32.70 2.11 4.93
C ASP A 830 32.76 0.93 3.94
N ASP A 831 32.19 -0.21 4.31
CA ASP A 831 32.12 -1.41 3.48
C ASP A 831 30.81 -1.48 2.64
N GLY A 832 29.99 -0.43 2.65
CA GLY A 832 28.69 -0.34 1.97
C GLY A 832 27.48 -0.51 2.90
N PRO A 833 26.30 -0.77 2.35
CA PRO A 833 25.06 -0.91 3.12
C PRO A 833 25.08 -2.18 3.97
N ARG A 834 24.70 -2.08 5.24
CA ARG A 834 24.51 -3.20 6.16
C ARG A 834 23.08 -3.19 6.69
N GLY A 835 22.35 -4.27 6.49
CA GLY A 835 20.96 -4.36 6.91
C GLY A 835 20.59 -5.72 7.50
N PHE A 836 19.53 -5.72 8.32
CA PHE A 836 18.89 -6.90 8.89
C PHE A 836 17.40 -6.84 8.65
N GLY A 837 16.78 -7.96 8.25
CA GLY A 837 15.36 -7.96 7.93
C GLY A 837 14.79 -9.32 7.55
N LEU A 838 13.48 -9.34 7.31
CA LEU A 838 12.71 -10.52 6.92
C LEU A 838 11.54 -10.16 6.01
N VAL A 839 11.09 -11.16 5.25
CA VAL A 839 9.73 -11.22 4.71
C VAL A 839 8.92 -12.13 5.64
N SER A 840 8.05 -11.58 6.48
CA SER A 840 7.41 -12.29 7.60
C SER A 840 6.72 -13.59 7.20
N TYR A 841 6.14 -13.65 6.00
CA TYR A 841 5.38 -14.80 5.47
C TYR A 841 6.18 -15.65 4.47
N SER A 842 7.52 -15.50 4.44
CA SER A 842 8.43 -16.22 3.54
C SER A 842 8.30 -15.85 2.06
N GLN A 843 9.18 -16.39 1.21
CA GLN A 843 9.35 -15.98 -0.17
C GLN A 843 8.37 -16.69 -1.12
N SER A 844 8.21 -17.99 -0.97
CA SER A 844 7.39 -18.82 -1.85
C SER A 844 5.96 -18.99 -1.33
N VAL A 845 5.02 -19.21 -2.24
CA VAL A 845 3.64 -19.60 -1.93
C VAL A 845 3.40 -21.09 -2.21
N ASP A 846 4.37 -21.79 -2.78
CA ASP A 846 4.28 -23.23 -3.01
C ASP A 846 4.59 -24.01 -1.72
N PRO A 847 3.64 -24.80 -1.18
CA PRO A 847 3.86 -25.61 0.02
C PRO A 847 4.97 -26.67 -0.09
N ALA A 848 5.34 -27.04 -1.31
CA ALA A 848 6.44 -27.97 -1.57
C ALA A 848 7.82 -27.27 -1.56
N SER A 849 7.86 -25.96 -1.63
CA SER A 849 9.09 -25.19 -1.62
C SER A 849 9.70 -25.14 -0.20
N PRO A 850 11.03 -25.29 -0.07
CA PRO A 850 11.71 -25.06 1.20
C PRO A 850 11.62 -23.62 1.70
N PHE A 851 11.18 -22.68 0.84
CA PHE A 851 11.04 -21.25 1.12
C PHE A 851 9.59 -20.83 1.39
N PHE A 852 8.72 -21.79 1.69
CA PHE A 852 7.30 -21.54 1.97
C PHE A 852 7.04 -20.97 3.36
N ASN A 853 7.77 -21.45 4.38
CA ASN A 853 7.54 -21.08 5.77
C ASN A 853 8.83 -20.91 6.60
N ASP A 854 9.98 -20.87 5.97
CA ASP A 854 11.30 -20.82 6.60
C ASP A 854 11.56 -19.49 7.34
N GLN A 855 10.98 -18.36 6.87
CA GLN A 855 11.10 -17.07 7.55
C GLN A 855 10.01 -16.86 8.63
N ASN A 856 8.95 -17.67 8.66
CA ASN A 856 7.93 -17.58 9.72
C ASN A 856 8.52 -17.92 11.09
N LEU A 857 9.31 -18.98 11.16
CA LEU A 857 10.01 -19.35 12.39
C LEU A 857 11.04 -18.30 12.82
N ARG A 858 11.72 -17.68 11.85
CA ARG A 858 12.66 -16.58 12.11
C ARG A 858 11.94 -15.38 12.70
N TYR A 859 10.79 -14.96 12.14
CA TYR A 859 9.98 -13.89 12.71
C TYR A 859 9.56 -14.23 14.14
N SER A 860 9.01 -15.41 14.35
CA SER A 860 8.57 -15.89 15.65
C SER A 860 9.70 -15.83 16.71
N ASN A 861 10.92 -16.16 16.32
CA ASN A 861 12.10 -16.17 17.20
C ASN A 861 12.91 -14.86 17.19
N LYS A 862 12.47 -13.83 16.43
CA LYS A 862 13.23 -12.57 16.21
C LYS A 862 14.66 -12.83 15.68
N ASP A 863 14.80 -13.86 14.84
CA ASP A 863 16.07 -14.22 14.20
C ASP A 863 16.19 -13.51 12.85
N PHE A 864 16.61 -12.25 12.86
CA PHE A 864 16.72 -11.43 11.67
C PHE A 864 17.96 -11.79 10.87
N ARG A 865 17.79 -12.04 9.59
CA ARG A 865 18.90 -12.36 8.70
C ARG A 865 19.59 -11.09 8.21
N GLN A 866 20.90 -11.19 7.97
CA GLN A 866 21.63 -10.16 7.24
C GLN A 866 21.15 -10.09 5.79
N LEU A 867 21.05 -8.88 5.28
CA LEU A 867 20.67 -8.60 3.90
C LEU A 867 21.96 -8.58 3.05
N TRP A 868 22.33 -9.72 2.45
CA TRP A 868 23.54 -9.87 1.64
C TRP A 868 23.47 -8.98 0.41
N PHE A 869 24.41 -8.05 0.22
CA PHE A 869 24.39 -7.08 -0.87
C PHE A 869 25.61 -7.20 -1.82
N THR A 870 26.80 -7.35 -1.28
CA THR A 870 28.02 -7.42 -2.11
C THR A 870 28.15 -8.74 -2.86
N GLU A 871 28.85 -8.75 -3.98
CA GLU A 871 29.12 -9.98 -4.73
C GLU A 871 29.83 -11.04 -3.85
N ALA A 872 30.70 -10.61 -2.94
CA ALA A 872 31.38 -11.50 -2.02
C ALA A 872 30.39 -12.16 -1.03
N ASP A 873 29.46 -11.40 -0.48
CA ASP A 873 28.43 -11.92 0.42
C ASP A 873 27.50 -12.90 -0.30
N ILE A 874 27.05 -12.52 -1.50
CA ILE A 874 26.17 -13.36 -2.31
C ILE A 874 26.85 -14.68 -2.64
N ALA A 875 28.09 -14.65 -3.12
CA ALA A 875 28.86 -15.85 -3.44
C ALA A 875 29.13 -16.74 -2.22
N ALA A 876 29.35 -16.15 -1.04
CA ALA A 876 29.58 -16.89 0.20
C ALA A 876 28.31 -17.56 0.77
N ASN A 877 27.11 -17.05 0.44
CA ASN A 877 25.84 -17.50 0.96
C ASN A 877 24.91 -18.11 -0.12
N GLN A 878 25.45 -18.31 -1.32
CA GLN A 878 24.74 -18.93 -2.45
C GLN A 878 24.41 -20.39 -2.16
N ILE A 879 23.16 -20.77 -2.41
CA ILE A 879 22.66 -22.14 -2.26
C ILE A 879 22.27 -22.76 -3.60
N ASP A 880 21.98 -21.94 -4.60
CA ASP A 880 21.63 -22.39 -5.96
C ASP A 880 22.00 -21.33 -7.00
N GLU A 881 22.25 -21.76 -8.23
CA GLU A 881 22.52 -20.89 -9.38
C GLU A 881 22.03 -21.53 -10.66
N ILE A 882 21.28 -20.77 -11.44
CA ILE A 882 20.88 -21.12 -12.79
C ILE A 882 21.15 -19.97 -13.75
N THR A 883 21.55 -20.28 -14.96
CA THR A 883 21.58 -19.33 -16.08
C THR A 883 20.49 -19.74 -17.06
N ILE A 884 19.61 -18.81 -17.39
CA ILE A 884 18.51 -19.03 -18.32
C ILE A 884 18.65 -18.13 -19.54
N SER A 885 18.18 -18.60 -20.68
CA SER A 885 18.03 -17.86 -21.94
C SER A 885 16.67 -18.17 -22.56
N GLU A 886 16.17 -17.28 -23.39
CA GLU A 886 14.91 -17.49 -24.13
C GLU A 886 15.08 -18.55 -25.20
#